data_43d3244ac7d6dabe7933ce557b5e1c8c
#
_entry.id   43d3244ac7d6dabe7933ce557b5e1c8c
#
_cell.length_a   1.000
_cell.length_b   1.000
_cell.length_c   1.000
_cell.angle_alpha   90.00
_cell.angle_beta   90.00
_cell.angle_gamma   90.00
#
_symmetry.space_group_name_H-M   'P 1'
#
loop_
_entity.id
_entity.type
_entity.pdbx_description
1 polymer ?
#
loop_
_entity_poly.entity_id
_entity_poly.type
_entity_poly.pdbx_seq_one_letter_code
_entity_poly.pdbx_strand_id
1 'polypeptide(L)'
;MSPVNPFDDAATARAVVDDSGTLLEWNEGASLLLGHPAAEVVGRPAAGLLADGGDDAPPGPGDEHWNGTLALRHRDGHTVSVWVLAHRRPSQDGAPRTWLAVAPLERGPDPADDPLVRAALTQAPCAMMIFDDRLLLRGVNDAMAQLVGLPPDRLRGLRATDMSGRPQNAELERHMRRVLASGHRYDMQAHLRAVGESRAHAWNARIGPLTDAGGQVLGVCVSVHDLTEQHLARERLQLVNEASVRIGSTLDVTRTAQELADVCVPALADFVSVDLLDPLEHGGEPAAVLEPPVGLRRTAHRSIAPGGPEAVAEPGQLDAYPAGSPQAESLLSGQAIVAADAFGDLERWLAWDPVRLRRVREYGIHSTMSVPLQARGTTLGVAVFTRFRQPHPFTHDDVLLAEEVSARAAVCIDNARRYSREREATLTLQRSLLPRWLPPTAAVDAASRYLPAARSGVGGDWFDVIPLSGMRVAMVVGDVVGHGIQASATMGRLRTAVRTLADIDLTPDELLTHLDDLVVRLSEESGDDSAGEVGATCLYAVYDPVSRHCSLARAGHPPPVLVPPDGPPQQVELPSGPPLGVGGLPFESAELELREGSVLSFYTDGLVESRERDADAGQALLREALAAPAESLDATCDRVLNALLPSGSAADDVALLLARTRGLPAGQVATWDIPADPSLVAPVRKQVVEQLSAWALLEASFTAELVVSELVTNAIRYGSPPIRLRLIHDTATLICEVSDTSHTAPHLRRAKTWDEGGRGLLLVAQLTQRWGSRHTTEGKTIWAELGLLDEA
;
A
#
# COMPACT_ATOMS: atom_id res chain seq x y z
N MET A 1 -35.44 -50.11 17.56
CA MET A 1 -34.58 -50.92 18.47
C MET A 1 -33.93 -49.93 19.42
N SER A 2 -34.16 -50.06 20.71
CA SER A 2 -33.46 -49.23 21.70
C SER A 2 -31.95 -49.42 21.55
N PRO A 3 -31.10 -48.41 21.67
CA PRO A 3 -29.64 -48.57 21.62
C PRO A 3 -29.26 -49.51 22.76
N VAL A 4 -28.72 -50.69 22.38
CA VAL A 4 -28.15 -51.61 23.37
C VAL A 4 -27.05 -50.82 24.08
N ASN A 5 -27.16 -50.71 25.38
CA ASN A 5 -26.11 -50.09 26.19
C ASN A 5 -24.84 -50.92 26.05
N PRO A 6 -23.72 -50.37 25.49
CA PRO A 6 -22.52 -51.19 25.25
C PRO A 6 -21.95 -51.80 26.54
N PHE A 7 -22.40 -51.29 27.69
CA PHE A 7 -21.98 -51.79 28.97
C PHE A 7 -22.64 -53.15 29.33
N ASP A 8 -23.86 -53.41 28.85
CA ASP A 8 -24.65 -54.61 29.19
C ASP A 8 -24.30 -55.84 28.35
N ASP A 9 -23.24 -55.75 27.52
CA ASP A 9 -22.80 -56.85 26.70
C ASP A 9 -21.93 -57.85 27.51
N ALA A 10 -22.33 -59.13 27.55
CA ALA A 10 -21.62 -60.22 28.21
C ALA A 10 -20.35 -60.66 27.54
N ALA A 11 -19.94 -60.09 26.38
CA ALA A 11 -18.76 -60.50 25.65
C ALA A 11 -17.41 -60.12 26.30
N THR A 12 -17.42 -59.09 27.14
CA THR A 12 -16.25 -58.67 27.95
C THR A 12 -16.69 -58.43 29.38
N ALA A 13 -15.84 -58.75 30.35
CA ALA A 13 -16.07 -58.38 31.76
C ALA A 13 -15.72 -56.91 31.94
N ARG A 14 -16.65 -56.10 32.46
CA ARG A 14 -16.49 -54.64 32.65
C ARG A 14 -16.93 -54.26 34.03
N ALA A 15 -16.12 -53.41 34.68
CA ALA A 15 -16.44 -52.77 35.96
C ALA A 15 -16.12 -51.31 35.94
N VAL A 16 -16.92 -50.47 36.58
CA VAL A 16 -16.60 -49.07 36.80
C VAL A 16 -16.37 -48.82 38.28
N VAL A 17 -15.24 -48.18 38.59
CA VAL A 17 -14.80 -47.92 39.96
C VAL A 17 -14.57 -46.40 40.10
N ASP A 18 -15.04 -45.82 41.20
CA ASP A 18 -14.73 -44.41 41.51
C ASP A 18 -13.31 -44.21 42.09
N ASP A 19 -12.90 -42.95 42.29
CA ASP A 19 -11.59 -42.62 42.86
C ASP A 19 -11.44 -43.08 44.34
N SER A 20 -12.51 -43.45 45.01
CA SER A 20 -12.47 -44.04 46.35
C SER A 20 -12.28 -45.55 46.30
N GLY A 21 -12.29 -46.17 45.14
CA GLY A 21 -12.21 -47.61 44.96
C GLY A 21 -13.55 -48.35 45.08
N THR A 22 -14.69 -47.63 45.06
CA THR A 22 -16.05 -48.23 45.14
C THR A 22 -16.54 -48.63 43.76
N LEU A 23 -17.06 -49.83 43.60
CA LEU A 23 -17.65 -50.34 42.36
C LEU A 23 -18.99 -49.64 42.11
N LEU A 24 -19.08 -48.93 40.97
CA LEU A 24 -20.29 -48.22 40.51
C LEU A 24 -21.10 -49.02 39.53
N GLU A 25 -20.43 -49.73 38.62
CA GLU A 25 -21.09 -50.54 37.59
C GLU A 25 -20.36 -51.87 37.47
N TRP A 26 -21.19 -52.94 37.15
CA TRP A 26 -20.74 -54.31 36.97
C TRP A 26 -21.59 -54.97 35.92
N ASN A 27 -21.04 -55.38 34.79
CA ASN A 27 -21.79 -55.95 33.71
C ASN A 27 -22.00 -57.49 33.86
N GLU A 28 -22.79 -58.04 32.95
CA GLU A 28 -23.03 -59.49 32.91
C GLU A 28 -21.73 -60.30 32.65
N GLY A 29 -20.79 -59.79 31.83
CA GLY A 29 -19.51 -60.44 31.59
C GLY A 29 -18.64 -60.51 32.84
N ALA A 30 -18.63 -59.50 33.65
CA ALA A 30 -17.91 -59.53 34.92
C ALA A 30 -18.58 -60.51 35.94
N SER A 31 -19.91 -60.57 35.87
CA SER A 31 -20.65 -61.58 36.67
C SER A 31 -20.32 -63.00 36.25
N LEU A 32 -20.20 -63.27 34.95
CA LEU A 32 -19.80 -64.56 34.39
C LEU A 32 -18.35 -64.91 34.76
N LEU A 33 -17.44 -63.94 34.73
CA LEU A 33 -16.02 -64.12 35.03
C LEU A 33 -15.74 -64.51 36.48
N LEU A 34 -16.44 -63.82 37.39
CA LEU A 34 -16.15 -63.96 38.84
C LEU A 34 -17.27 -64.58 39.69
N GLY A 35 -18.40 -64.93 39.04
CA GLY A 35 -19.50 -65.58 39.72
C GLY A 35 -20.35 -64.65 40.62
N HIS A 36 -20.00 -63.38 40.74
CA HIS A 36 -20.67 -62.37 41.58
C HIS A 36 -21.73 -61.59 40.76
N PRO A 37 -23.02 -61.66 41.12
CA PRO A 37 -24.04 -60.83 40.48
C PRO A 37 -23.85 -59.37 40.88
N ALA A 38 -24.20 -58.41 40.00
CA ALA A 38 -24.03 -56.96 40.20
C ALA A 38 -24.62 -56.47 41.54
N ALA A 39 -25.76 -57.02 41.94
CA ALA A 39 -26.43 -56.65 43.20
C ALA A 39 -25.60 -57.00 44.48
N GLU A 40 -24.63 -57.89 44.37
CA GLU A 40 -23.75 -58.26 45.51
C GLU A 40 -22.51 -57.39 45.59
N VAL A 41 -22.03 -56.78 44.49
CA VAL A 41 -20.76 -56.11 44.39
C VAL A 41 -20.83 -54.60 44.14
N VAL A 42 -21.84 -54.10 43.45
CA VAL A 42 -22.04 -52.67 43.24
C VAL A 42 -22.27 -51.94 44.54
N GLY A 43 -21.58 -50.84 44.76
CA GLY A 43 -21.58 -50.07 46.01
C GLY A 43 -20.61 -50.58 47.04
N ARG A 44 -19.81 -51.64 46.77
CA ARG A 44 -18.78 -52.14 47.67
C ARG A 44 -17.39 -51.81 47.16
N PRO A 45 -16.34 -51.82 48.07
CA PRO A 45 -14.97 -51.60 47.65
C PRO A 45 -14.46 -52.71 46.71
N ALA A 46 -13.91 -52.32 45.53
CA ALA A 46 -13.31 -53.26 44.56
C ALA A 46 -12.18 -54.08 45.14
N ALA A 47 -11.47 -53.52 46.12
CA ALA A 47 -10.40 -54.23 46.88
C ALA A 47 -10.88 -55.54 47.50
N GLY A 48 -12.18 -55.69 47.82
CA GLY A 48 -12.75 -56.95 48.29
C GLY A 48 -12.74 -58.10 47.27
N LEU A 49 -12.58 -57.80 46.01
CA LEU A 49 -12.44 -58.76 44.94
C LEU A 49 -10.98 -59.14 44.65
N LEU A 50 -10.01 -58.44 45.22
CA LEU A 50 -8.58 -58.79 45.06
C LEU A 50 -8.24 -59.99 45.94
N ALA A 51 -7.49 -60.97 45.45
CA ALA A 51 -6.89 -62.08 46.16
C ALA A 51 -5.38 -61.80 46.36
N ASP A 52 -4.79 -62.37 47.41
CA ASP A 52 -3.35 -62.30 47.59
C ASP A 52 -2.62 -63.05 46.49
N GLY A 53 -1.59 -62.46 45.84
CA GLY A 53 -0.74 -63.11 44.87
C GLY A 53 -0.88 -62.63 43.42
N GLY A 54 -1.42 -61.45 43.13
CA GLY A 54 -1.39 -60.84 41.81
C GLY A 54 0.03 -60.32 41.50
N ASP A 55 0.41 -60.44 40.18
CA ASP A 55 1.74 -60.04 39.70
C ASP A 55 1.92 -58.49 39.68
N ASP A 56 0.81 -57.77 39.59
CA ASP A 56 0.81 -56.30 39.41
C ASP A 56 0.01 -55.61 40.50
N ALA A 57 0.48 -54.42 40.91
CA ALA A 57 -0.27 -53.55 41.80
C ALA A 57 -1.44 -52.84 41.09
N PRO A 58 -2.62 -52.63 41.70
CA PRO A 58 -3.71 -51.89 41.09
C PRO A 58 -3.32 -50.43 40.78
N PRO A 59 -4.06 -49.73 39.88
CA PRO A 59 -3.71 -48.37 39.43
C PRO A 59 -3.60 -47.37 40.58
N GLY A 60 -2.61 -46.51 40.51
CA GLY A 60 -2.40 -45.42 41.48
C GLY A 60 -3.26 -44.20 41.24
N PRO A 61 -3.37 -43.25 42.19
CA PRO A 61 -4.21 -42.04 42.04
C PRO A 61 -3.79 -41.09 40.95
N GLY A 62 -2.55 -41.20 40.43
CA GLY A 62 -2.02 -40.35 39.35
C GLY A 62 -2.10 -40.95 37.96
N ASP A 63 -2.45 -42.20 37.81
CA ASP A 63 -2.45 -42.91 36.54
C ASP A 63 -3.71 -42.58 35.76
N GLU A 64 -3.54 -42.36 34.44
CA GLU A 64 -4.67 -42.22 33.48
C GLU A 64 -5.02 -43.54 32.81
N HIS A 65 -4.03 -44.40 32.66
CA HIS A 65 -4.12 -45.74 32.06
C HIS A 65 -3.32 -46.74 32.89
N TRP A 66 -3.86 -47.91 33.04
CA TRP A 66 -3.19 -48.99 33.70
C TRP A 66 -3.55 -50.31 33.03
N ASN A 67 -2.61 -51.20 32.94
CA ASN A 67 -2.84 -52.59 32.54
C ASN A 67 -1.95 -53.51 33.37
N GLY A 68 -2.49 -54.65 33.70
CA GLY A 68 -1.78 -55.61 34.53
C GLY A 68 -2.61 -56.85 34.79
N THR A 69 -1.99 -57.87 35.41
CA THR A 69 -2.66 -59.10 35.80
C THR A 69 -3.02 -59.04 37.28
N LEU A 70 -4.32 -59.03 37.56
CA LEU A 70 -4.84 -59.06 38.91
C LEU A 70 -5.28 -60.48 39.28
N ALA A 71 -4.96 -60.90 40.51
CA ALA A 71 -5.55 -62.08 41.12
C ALA A 71 -6.90 -61.70 41.73
N LEU A 72 -8.00 -62.18 41.16
CA LEU A 72 -9.35 -61.85 41.60
C LEU A 72 -10.03 -63.04 42.25
N ARG A 73 -10.85 -62.82 43.27
CA ARG A 73 -11.55 -63.84 44.03
C ARG A 73 -12.88 -64.15 43.36
N HIS A 74 -13.02 -65.41 42.89
CA HIS A 74 -14.31 -65.92 42.43
C HIS A 74 -15.28 -66.15 43.62
N ARG A 75 -16.55 -66.10 43.35
CA ARG A 75 -17.58 -66.33 44.41
C ARG A 75 -17.42 -67.63 45.17
N ASP A 76 -16.97 -68.70 44.49
CA ASP A 76 -16.74 -70.01 45.04
C ASP A 76 -15.45 -70.12 45.84
N GLY A 77 -14.72 -69.01 46.03
CA GLY A 77 -13.54 -68.91 46.85
C GLY A 77 -12.21 -69.23 46.14
N HIS A 78 -12.21 -69.66 44.89
CA HIS A 78 -10.96 -69.86 44.16
C HIS A 78 -10.43 -68.52 43.55
N THR A 79 -9.18 -68.44 43.24
CA THR A 79 -8.56 -67.26 42.67
C THR A 79 -8.47 -67.42 41.14
N VAL A 80 -8.90 -66.39 40.41
CA VAL A 80 -8.82 -66.27 38.96
C VAL A 80 -7.78 -65.19 38.61
N SER A 81 -6.77 -65.55 37.87
CA SER A 81 -5.77 -64.59 37.35
C SER A 81 -6.28 -63.96 36.10
N VAL A 82 -6.55 -62.68 36.12
CA VAL A 82 -7.20 -61.94 35.03
C VAL A 82 -6.31 -60.77 34.60
N TRP A 83 -6.02 -60.72 33.32
CA TRP A 83 -5.43 -59.50 32.76
C TRP A 83 -6.51 -58.44 32.60
N VAL A 84 -6.29 -57.27 33.17
CA VAL A 84 -7.22 -56.16 33.18
C VAL A 84 -6.59 -54.94 32.51
N LEU A 85 -7.32 -54.30 31.66
CA LEU A 85 -7.04 -52.98 31.15
C LEU A 85 -7.97 -52.00 31.85
N ALA A 86 -7.37 -50.98 32.45
CA ALA A 86 -8.12 -49.92 33.14
C ALA A 86 -7.76 -48.55 32.58
N HIS A 87 -8.75 -47.70 32.38
CA HIS A 87 -8.51 -46.31 31.99
C HIS A 87 -9.55 -45.35 32.63
N ARG A 88 -9.10 -44.12 32.86
CA ARG A 88 -9.99 -43.08 33.42
C ARG A 88 -10.96 -42.61 32.38
N ARG A 89 -12.24 -42.52 32.76
CA ARG A 89 -13.29 -41.85 31.97
C ARG A 89 -13.22 -40.33 32.17
N PRO A 90 -13.31 -39.50 31.07
CA PRO A 90 -13.43 -38.06 31.25
C PRO A 90 -14.68 -37.71 32.02
N SER A 91 -14.57 -36.81 32.99
CA SER A 91 -15.70 -36.28 33.73
C SER A 91 -16.61 -35.51 32.78
N GLN A 92 -17.91 -35.89 32.71
CA GLN A 92 -18.94 -35.07 32.09
C GLN A 92 -19.70 -34.33 33.21
N ASP A 93 -19.85 -32.99 33.08
CA ASP A 93 -20.70 -32.15 33.95
C ASP A 93 -20.55 -32.30 35.49
N GLY A 94 -19.30 -32.29 35.98
CA GLY A 94 -19.07 -32.29 37.45
C GLY A 94 -19.23 -33.64 38.12
N ALA A 95 -19.42 -34.74 37.36
CA ALA A 95 -19.42 -36.08 37.93
C ALA A 95 -18.03 -36.51 38.42
N PRO A 96 -17.91 -37.33 39.50
CA PRO A 96 -16.66 -37.82 39.94
C PRO A 96 -15.90 -38.60 38.84
N ARG A 97 -14.57 -38.51 38.82
CA ARG A 97 -13.73 -39.31 37.91
C ARG A 97 -13.90 -40.76 38.19
N THR A 98 -13.99 -41.61 37.17
CA THR A 98 -14.19 -43.04 37.32
C THR A 98 -13.21 -43.83 36.50
N TRP A 99 -12.86 -45.04 36.93
CA TRP A 99 -12.09 -45.99 36.21
C TRP A 99 -12.97 -47.02 35.53
N LEU A 100 -12.82 -47.26 34.19
CA LEU A 100 -13.38 -48.40 33.49
C LEU A 100 -12.30 -49.51 33.45
N ALA A 101 -12.54 -50.62 34.16
CA ALA A 101 -11.75 -51.84 34.12
C ALA A 101 -12.39 -52.86 33.14
N VAL A 102 -11.64 -53.43 32.24
CA VAL A 102 -12.10 -54.36 31.20
C VAL A 102 -11.18 -55.60 31.17
N ALA A 103 -11.79 -56.77 31.12
CA ALA A 103 -11.08 -58.04 30.90
C ALA A 103 -11.77 -58.86 29.81
N PRO A 104 -11.05 -59.50 28.89
CA PRO A 104 -11.65 -60.42 27.88
C PRO A 104 -12.06 -61.74 28.55
N LEU A 105 -13.28 -62.21 28.22
CA LEU A 105 -13.79 -63.52 28.75
C LEU A 105 -13.19 -64.70 27.97
N GLU A 106 -12.99 -64.53 26.70
CA GLU A 106 -12.39 -65.55 25.82
C GLU A 106 -11.19 -64.98 25.06
N ARG A 107 -10.07 -65.70 25.06
CA ARG A 107 -9.06 -65.47 24.09
C ARG A 107 -9.55 -66.00 22.72
N GLY A 108 -9.88 -65.07 21.83
CA GLY A 108 -10.42 -65.44 20.49
C GLY A 108 -9.51 -66.46 19.76
N PRO A 109 -10.06 -67.26 18.86
CA PRO A 109 -9.26 -68.20 18.03
C PRO A 109 -8.17 -67.45 17.28
N ASP A 110 -7.02 -68.08 17.17
CA ASP A 110 -5.85 -67.53 16.47
C ASP A 110 -6.20 -67.35 14.95
N PRO A 111 -5.89 -66.25 14.31
CA PRO A 111 -6.20 -66.05 12.89
C PRO A 111 -5.40 -66.99 12.05
N ALA A 112 -6.07 -67.77 11.23
CA ALA A 112 -5.62 -68.65 10.13
C ALA A 112 -4.44 -69.62 10.39
N ASP A 113 -4.70 -70.87 10.12
CA ASP A 113 -3.70 -71.95 10.07
C ASP A 113 -2.69 -71.79 8.89
N ASP A 114 -2.89 -70.76 8.03
CA ASP A 114 -1.97 -70.41 6.93
C ASP A 114 -0.85 -69.52 7.39
N PRO A 115 0.40 -69.99 7.46
CA PRO A 115 1.57 -69.26 7.88
C PRO A 115 1.83 -68.00 7.01
N LEU A 116 1.48 -68.03 5.71
CA LEU A 116 1.68 -66.95 4.79
C LEU A 116 0.70 -65.76 5.07
N VAL A 117 -0.58 -66.11 5.30
CA VAL A 117 -1.61 -65.11 5.63
C VAL A 117 -1.33 -64.49 6.99
N ARG A 118 -0.89 -65.28 7.96
CA ARG A 118 -0.45 -64.79 9.27
C ARG A 118 0.74 -63.82 9.14
N ALA A 119 1.76 -64.24 8.36
CA ALA A 119 2.93 -63.40 8.13
C ALA A 119 2.57 -62.09 7.40
N ALA A 120 1.68 -62.16 6.38
CA ALA A 120 1.22 -61.02 5.63
C ALA A 120 0.46 -59.99 6.52
N LEU A 121 -0.39 -60.45 7.44
CA LEU A 121 -1.07 -59.59 8.38
C LEU A 121 -0.07 -58.99 9.37
N THR A 122 0.81 -59.79 9.98
CA THR A 122 1.74 -59.34 11.01
C THR A 122 2.73 -58.36 10.48
N GLN A 123 3.23 -58.54 9.25
CA GLN A 123 4.25 -57.71 8.60
C GLN A 123 3.67 -56.61 7.68
N ALA A 124 2.35 -56.44 7.62
CA ALA A 124 1.74 -55.39 6.82
C ALA A 124 2.29 -54.01 7.25
N PRO A 125 2.72 -53.15 6.28
CA PRO A 125 3.36 -51.88 6.59
C PRO A 125 2.39 -50.82 7.14
N CYS A 126 1.09 -51.02 6.99
CA CYS A 126 0.06 -50.15 7.59
C CYS A 126 -0.49 -50.78 8.87
N ALA A 127 -0.79 -49.96 9.86
CA ALA A 127 -1.41 -50.39 11.10
C ALA A 127 -2.81 -50.98 10.83
N MET A 128 -3.07 -52.23 11.25
CA MET A 128 -4.31 -52.94 10.93
C MET A 128 -4.92 -53.63 12.15
N MET A 129 -6.26 -53.62 12.20
CA MET A 129 -7.09 -54.38 13.15
C MET A 129 -8.22 -55.08 12.40
N ILE A 130 -8.56 -56.28 12.84
CA ILE A 130 -9.66 -57.06 12.33
C ILE A 130 -10.63 -57.36 13.48
N PHE A 131 -11.86 -56.96 13.31
CA PHE A 131 -12.94 -57.19 14.26
C PHE A 131 -13.98 -58.13 13.66
N ASP A 132 -14.59 -58.99 14.49
CA ASP A 132 -15.73 -59.82 14.11
C ASP A 132 -17.05 -59.02 14.01
N ASP A 133 -18.15 -59.73 13.74
CA ASP A 133 -19.51 -59.21 13.67
C ASP A 133 -20.03 -58.62 15.02
N ARG A 134 -19.40 -59.02 16.15
CA ARG A 134 -19.68 -58.46 17.50
C ARG A 134 -18.74 -57.31 17.85
N LEU A 135 -17.87 -56.89 16.94
CA LEU A 135 -16.83 -55.85 17.14
C LEU A 135 -15.78 -56.23 18.20
N LEU A 136 -15.53 -57.54 18.36
CA LEU A 136 -14.40 -58.01 19.17
C LEU A 136 -13.16 -58.14 18.29
N LEU A 137 -12.03 -57.66 18.78
CA LEU A 137 -10.75 -57.73 18.04
C LEU A 137 -10.29 -59.20 17.90
N ARG A 138 -10.12 -59.68 16.67
CA ARG A 138 -9.65 -61.00 16.32
C ARG A 138 -8.20 -60.99 15.83
N GLY A 139 -7.79 -59.92 15.16
CA GLY A 139 -6.44 -59.78 14.64
C GLY A 139 -5.91 -58.38 14.71
N VAL A 140 -4.64 -58.24 15.00
CA VAL A 140 -3.91 -56.97 15.05
C VAL A 140 -2.48 -57.24 14.57
N ASN A 141 -1.90 -56.34 13.80
CA ASN A 141 -0.51 -56.44 13.39
C ASN A 141 0.42 -55.62 14.30
N ASP A 142 1.74 -55.82 14.14
CA ASP A 142 2.77 -55.19 14.97
C ASP A 142 2.72 -53.65 14.86
N ALA A 143 2.48 -53.11 13.67
CA ALA A 143 2.38 -51.66 13.47
C ALA A 143 1.23 -51.05 14.29
N MET A 144 0.06 -51.69 14.36
CA MET A 144 -1.05 -51.24 15.16
C MET A 144 -0.78 -51.44 16.66
N ALA A 145 -0.17 -52.57 17.04
CA ALA A 145 0.20 -52.83 18.42
C ALA A 145 1.15 -51.75 18.98
N GLN A 146 2.11 -51.31 18.18
CA GLN A 146 2.99 -50.16 18.53
C GLN A 146 2.21 -48.84 18.63
N LEU A 147 1.30 -48.58 17.72
CA LEU A 147 0.46 -47.34 17.73
C LEU A 147 -0.42 -47.27 18.99
N VAL A 148 -1.00 -48.42 19.40
CA VAL A 148 -1.84 -48.52 20.59
C VAL A 148 -1.02 -48.60 21.89
N GLY A 149 0.25 -49.08 21.79
CA GLY A 149 1.14 -49.24 22.94
C GLY A 149 0.90 -50.50 23.76
N LEU A 150 0.21 -51.49 23.19
CA LEU A 150 -0.13 -52.78 23.85
C LEU A 150 0.22 -53.97 22.96
N PRO A 151 0.69 -55.07 23.52
CA PRO A 151 1.04 -56.27 22.76
C PRO A 151 -0.21 -56.93 22.18
N PRO A 152 -0.11 -57.59 20.98
CA PRO A 152 -1.23 -58.19 20.30
C PRO A 152 -2.10 -59.13 21.14
N ASP A 153 -1.47 -59.92 22.00
CA ASP A 153 -2.13 -60.91 22.83
C ASP A 153 -3.06 -60.30 23.89
N ARG A 154 -2.78 -59.03 24.25
CA ARG A 154 -3.56 -58.29 25.23
C ARG A 154 -4.71 -57.51 24.58
N LEU A 155 -4.66 -57.26 23.30
CA LEU A 155 -5.68 -56.56 22.55
C LEU A 155 -6.79 -57.49 22.06
N ARG A 156 -6.50 -58.77 21.80
CA ARG A 156 -7.50 -59.73 21.30
C ARG A 156 -8.68 -59.91 22.25
N GLY A 157 -9.88 -59.88 21.67
CA GLY A 157 -11.13 -60.02 22.39
C GLY A 157 -11.67 -58.72 22.98
N LEU A 158 -10.93 -57.59 22.87
CA LEU A 158 -11.39 -56.26 23.30
C LEU A 158 -12.16 -55.58 22.18
N ARG A 159 -13.04 -54.66 22.53
CA ARG A 159 -13.63 -53.68 21.61
C ARG A 159 -12.76 -52.46 21.45
N ALA A 160 -12.92 -51.67 20.39
CA ALA A 160 -12.20 -50.44 20.20
C ALA A 160 -12.36 -49.44 21.37
N THR A 161 -13.60 -49.35 21.92
CA THR A 161 -13.91 -48.51 23.10
C THR A 161 -13.25 -48.99 24.39
N ASP A 162 -12.85 -50.28 24.45
CA ASP A 162 -12.20 -50.86 25.64
C ASP A 162 -10.70 -50.58 25.66
N MET A 163 -10.10 -50.30 24.52
CA MET A 163 -8.63 -50.09 24.39
C MET A 163 -8.19 -48.77 24.96
N SER A 164 -9.03 -47.73 24.89
CA SER A 164 -8.74 -46.42 25.52
C SER A 164 -10.02 -45.62 25.72
N GLY A 165 -10.03 -44.70 26.69
CA GLY A 165 -11.16 -43.81 26.95
C GLY A 165 -11.33 -42.65 25.94
N ARG A 166 -10.60 -42.65 24.82
CA ARG A 166 -10.60 -41.57 23.83
C ARG A 166 -11.95 -41.50 23.08
N PRO A 167 -12.53 -40.31 22.90
CA PRO A 167 -13.80 -40.13 22.16
C PRO A 167 -13.78 -40.73 20.75
N GLN A 168 -12.61 -40.71 20.11
CA GLN A 168 -12.41 -41.26 18.75
C GLN A 168 -12.64 -42.76 18.65
N ASN A 169 -12.41 -43.52 19.72
CA ASN A 169 -12.68 -44.95 19.72
C ASN A 169 -14.19 -45.27 19.70
N ALA A 170 -14.98 -44.46 20.39
CA ALA A 170 -16.45 -44.56 20.34
C ALA A 170 -16.98 -44.17 18.94
N GLU A 171 -16.35 -43.20 18.31
CA GLU A 171 -16.65 -42.81 16.93
C GLU A 171 -16.27 -43.90 15.93
N LEU A 172 -15.07 -44.47 16.06
CA LEU A 172 -14.61 -45.59 15.28
C LEU A 172 -15.58 -46.78 15.39
N GLU A 173 -15.99 -47.13 16.60
CA GLU A 173 -16.94 -48.26 16.80
C GLU A 173 -18.31 -47.96 16.20
N ARG A 174 -18.77 -46.74 16.25
CA ARG A 174 -20.02 -46.30 15.59
C ARG A 174 -19.94 -46.48 14.05
N HIS A 175 -18.80 -46.14 13.46
CA HIS A 175 -18.58 -46.32 12.04
C HIS A 175 -18.38 -47.79 11.67
N MET A 176 -17.73 -48.60 12.49
CA MET A 176 -17.65 -50.05 12.27
C MET A 176 -19.01 -50.70 12.26
N ARG A 177 -19.94 -50.33 13.17
CA ARG A 177 -21.34 -50.83 13.14
C ARG A 177 -22.07 -50.45 11.86
N ARG A 178 -21.82 -49.20 11.38
CA ARG A 178 -22.41 -48.77 10.11
C ARG A 178 -21.90 -49.61 8.93
N VAL A 179 -20.62 -49.90 8.90
CA VAL A 179 -19.99 -50.75 7.86
C VAL A 179 -20.52 -52.18 7.91
N LEU A 180 -20.66 -52.77 9.12
CA LEU A 180 -21.27 -54.08 9.29
C LEU A 180 -22.70 -54.09 8.75
N ALA A 181 -23.52 -53.08 9.01
CA ALA A 181 -24.92 -53.03 8.61
C ALA A 181 -25.09 -52.72 7.11
N SER A 182 -24.20 -51.92 6.50
CA SER A 182 -24.36 -51.44 5.12
C SER A 182 -23.53 -52.20 4.09
N GLY A 183 -22.46 -52.90 4.52
CA GLY A 183 -21.46 -53.51 3.64
C GLY A 183 -20.58 -52.49 2.87
N HIS A 184 -20.73 -51.16 3.14
CA HIS A 184 -19.98 -50.13 2.44
C HIS A 184 -18.78 -49.64 3.28
N ARG A 185 -17.67 -49.32 2.60
CA ARG A 185 -16.47 -48.77 3.20
C ARG A 185 -16.72 -47.36 3.78
N TYR A 186 -15.98 -47.05 4.84
CA TYR A 186 -16.01 -45.74 5.45
C TYR A 186 -14.59 -45.24 5.78
N ASP A 187 -14.29 -43.97 5.51
CA ASP A 187 -13.02 -43.34 5.86
C ASP A 187 -13.26 -42.32 6.99
N MET A 188 -12.44 -42.39 8.03
CA MET A 188 -12.49 -41.48 9.20
C MET A 188 -11.14 -40.81 9.38
N GLN A 189 -11.14 -39.48 9.49
CA GLN A 189 -9.93 -38.71 9.82
C GLN A 189 -9.95 -38.36 11.30
N ALA A 190 -8.80 -38.44 11.94
CA ALA A 190 -8.64 -38.08 13.36
C ALA A 190 -7.25 -37.49 13.60
N HIS A 191 -7.16 -36.50 14.48
CA HIS A 191 -5.91 -35.97 14.98
C HIS A 191 -5.65 -36.52 16.38
N LEU A 192 -4.65 -37.40 16.51
CA LEU A 192 -4.35 -38.15 17.72
C LEU A 192 -2.85 -38.13 17.98
N ARG A 193 -2.48 -38.13 19.28
CA ARG A 193 -1.10 -38.42 19.70
C ARG A 193 -0.95 -39.92 19.83
N ALA A 194 0.10 -40.45 19.24
CA ALA A 194 0.53 -41.82 19.56
C ALA A 194 1.10 -41.89 20.98
N VAL A 195 1.10 -43.08 21.54
CA VAL A 195 1.59 -43.28 22.92
C VAL A 195 3.11 -43.02 22.96
N GLY A 196 3.54 -42.13 23.83
CA GLY A 196 4.94 -41.74 23.96
C GLY A 196 5.39 -40.57 23.04
N GLU A 197 4.52 -40.02 22.22
CA GLU A 197 4.86 -38.92 21.33
C GLU A 197 4.32 -37.58 21.84
N SER A 198 5.08 -36.50 21.64
CA SER A 198 4.68 -35.15 22.04
C SER A 198 3.78 -34.47 21.00
N ARG A 199 3.82 -34.92 19.72
CA ARG A 199 3.09 -34.34 18.60
C ARG A 199 1.82 -35.10 18.28
N ALA A 200 0.75 -34.38 17.91
CA ALA A 200 -0.45 -34.98 17.33
C ALA A 200 -0.21 -35.29 15.85
N HIS A 201 -0.64 -36.48 15.41
CA HIS A 201 -0.57 -36.94 14.02
C HIS A 201 -1.93 -36.88 13.38
N ALA A 202 -1.98 -36.62 12.07
CA ALA A 202 -3.17 -36.71 11.27
C ALA A 202 -3.35 -38.16 10.77
N TRP A 203 -4.28 -38.89 11.37
CA TRP A 203 -4.56 -40.28 11.04
C TRP A 203 -5.77 -40.41 10.12
N ASN A 204 -5.67 -41.27 9.13
CA ASN A 204 -6.82 -41.72 8.36
C ASN A 204 -7.10 -43.19 8.65
N ALA A 205 -8.23 -43.47 9.30
CA ALA A 205 -8.70 -44.82 9.54
C ALA A 205 -9.70 -45.19 8.45
N ARG A 206 -9.32 -46.20 7.64
CA ARG A 206 -10.19 -46.75 6.61
C ARG A 206 -10.84 -48.02 7.15
N ILE A 207 -12.15 -48.06 7.18
CA ILE A 207 -12.97 -49.16 7.72
C ILE A 207 -13.63 -49.86 6.54
N GLY A 208 -13.31 -51.15 6.36
CA GLY A 208 -13.87 -51.95 5.28
C GLY A 208 -14.54 -53.21 5.79
N PRO A 209 -15.64 -53.70 5.12
CA PRO A 209 -16.25 -54.96 5.48
C PRO A 209 -15.33 -56.15 5.04
N LEU A 210 -15.29 -57.18 5.86
CA LEU A 210 -14.72 -58.49 5.51
C LEU A 210 -15.90 -59.38 5.17
N THR A 211 -15.93 -59.92 3.95
CA THR A 211 -17.03 -60.76 3.43
C THR A 211 -16.54 -62.15 3.09
N ASP A 212 -17.43 -63.12 3.24
CA ASP A 212 -17.21 -64.46 2.74
C ASP A 212 -17.40 -64.55 1.18
N ALA A 213 -17.22 -65.73 0.62
CA ALA A 213 -17.44 -66.00 -0.81
C ALA A 213 -18.89 -65.76 -1.28
N GLY A 214 -19.83 -65.77 -0.37
CA GLY A 214 -21.27 -65.47 -0.61
C GLY A 214 -21.63 -64.01 -0.50
N GLY A 215 -20.71 -63.14 -0.10
CA GLY A 215 -20.93 -61.69 0.12
C GLY A 215 -21.50 -61.36 1.50
N GLN A 216 -21.60 -62.30 2.44
CA GLN A 216 -22.04 -62.08 3.80
C GLN A 216 -20.91 -61.39 4.59
N VAL A 217 -21.23 -60.33 5.34
CA VAL A 217 -20.24 -59.60 6.12
C VAL A 217 -19.90 -60.39 7.38
N LEU A 218 -18.66 -60.86 7.50
CA LEU A 218 -18.12 -61.60 8.63
C LEU A 218 -17.54 -60.70 9.71
N GLY A 219 -17.17 -59.50 9.37
CA GLY A 219 -16.51 -58.59 10.27
C GLY A 219 -16.04 -57.32 9.54
N VAL A 220 -15.19 -56.56 10.21
CA VAL A 220 -14.60 -55.32 9.66
C VAL A 220 -13.09 -55.31 9.83
N CYS A 221 -12.40 -54.78 8.80
CA CYS A 221 -10.99 -54.46 8.84
C CYS A 221 -10.82 -52.95 8.98
N VAL A 222 -10.01 -52.52 9.91
CA VAL A 222 -9.61 -51.12 10.09
C VAL A 222 -8.13 -51.01 9.76
N SER A 223 -7.79 -50.22 8.75
CA SER A 223 -6.41 -49.82 8.45
C SER A 223 -6.20 -48.36 8.77
N VAL A 224 -5.09 -48.06 9.43
CA VAL A 224 -4.76 -46.71 9.86
C VAL A 224 -3.49 -46.24 9.15
N HIS A 225 -3.55 -45.08 8.54
CA HIS A 225 -2.45 -44.46 7.84
C HIS A 225 -2.11 -43.12 8.48
N ASP A 226 -0.83 -42.89 8.70
CA ASP A 226 -0.35 -41.58 9.08
C ASP A 226 -0.29 -40.67 7.85
N LEU A 227 -1.09 -39.62 7.83
CA LEU A 227 -1.13 -38.65 6.77
C LEU A 227 -0.52 -37.29 7.21
N THR A 228 0.21 -37.27 8.33
CA THR A 228 0.75 -36.05 8.92
C THR A 228 1.60 -35.26 7.92
N GLU A 229 2.54 -35.92 7.24
CA GLU A 229 3.37 -35.29 6.23
C GLU A 229 2.56 -34.71 5.07
N GLN A 230 1.55 -35.44 4.60
CA GLN A 230 0.67 -34.98 3.51
C GLN A 230 -0.20 -33.82 3.97
N HIS A 231 -0.70 -33.86 5.20
CA HIS A 231 -1.50 -32.78 5.78
C HIS A 231 -0.67 -31.50 5.92
N LEU A 232 0.52 -31.59 6.49
CA LEU A 232 1.47 -30.50 6.64
C LEU A 232 1.90 -29.92 5.26
N ALA A 233 2.19 -30.80 4.30
CA ALA A 233 2.52 -30.35 2.95
C ALA A 233 1.36 -29.57 2.30
N ARG A 234 0.12 -30.02 2.54
CA ARG A 234 -1.07 -29.31 2.03
C ARG A 234 -1.28 -27.97 2.71
N GLU A 235 -1.11 -27.89 4.03
CA GLU A 235 -1.20 -26.63 4.78
C GLU A 235 -0.14 -25.63 4.31
N ARG A 236 1.10 -26.09 4.07
CA ARG A 236 2.18 -25.27 3.50
C ARG A 236 1.82 -24.72 2.14
N LEU A 237 1.33 -25.57 1.23
CA LEU A 237 0.88 -25.16 -0.11
C LEU A 237 -0.27 -24.15 -0.03
N GLN A 238 -1.17 -24.31 0.92
CA GLN A 238 -2.26 -23.34 1.15
C GLN A 238 -1.71 -21.99 1.59
N LEU A 239 -0.76 -21.97 2.54
CA LEU A 239 -0.14 -20.72 3.01
C LEU A 239 0.63 -20.00 1.90
N VAL A 240 1.42 -20.73 1.10
CA VAL A 240 2.14 -20.15 -0.05
C VAL A 240 1.17 -19.59 -1.10
N ASN A 241 0.08 -20.30 -1.36
CA ASN A 241 -0.94 -19.82 -2.29
C ASN A 241 -1.66 -18.59 -1.76
N GLU A 242 -2.02 -18.57 -0.46
CA GLU A 242 -2.61 -17.39 0.20
C GLU A 242 -1.65 -16.21 0.16
N ALA A 243 -0.37 -16.41 0.48
CA ALA A 243 0.67 -15.41 0.35
C ALA A 243 0.76 -14.85 -1.07
N SER A 244 0.61 -15.74 -2.07
CA SER A 244 0.65 -15.38 -3.49
C SER A 244 -0.47 -14.45 -3.94
N VAL A 245 -1.62 -14.53 -3.31
CA VAL A 245 -2.79 -13.71 -3.65
C VAL A 245 -2.84 -12.43 -2.82
N ARG A 246 -2.45 -12.50 -1.54
CA ARG A 246 -2.63 -11.42 -0.58
C ARG A 246 -1.46 -10.47 -0.47
N ILE A 247 -0.21 -10.97 -0.63
CA ILE A 247 0.99 -10.13 -0.48
C ILE A 247 1.27 -9.40 -1.78
N GLY A 248 1.37 -8.07 -1.70
CA GLY A 248 1.60 -7.19 -2.84
C GLY A 248 0.32 -6.81 -3.59
N SER A 249 -0.82 -6.73 -2.88
CA SER A 249 -2.09 -6.29 -3.45
C SER A 249 -2.07 -4.83 -3.88
N THR A 250 -1.14 -4.04 -3.35
CA THR A 250 -0.91 -2.63 -3.66
C THR A 250 0.58 -2.34 -3.82
N LEU A 251 0.91 -1.17 -4.40
CA LEU A 251 2.26 -0.63 -4.45
C LEU A 251 2.55 0.27 -3.24
N ASP A 252 2.24 -0.23 -2.04
CA ASP A 252 2.47 0.43 -0.77
C ASP A 252 3.33 -0.46 0.13
N VAL A 253 4.46 0.08 0.61
CA VAL A 253 5.45 -0.66 1.41
C VAL A 253 4.85 -1.11 2.75
N THR A 254 4.17 -0.21 3.45
CA THR A 254 3.58 -0.47 4.77
C THR A 254 2.45 -1.50 4.66
N ARG A 255 1.60 -1.35 3.65
CA ARG A 255 0.52 -2.30 3.37
C ARG A 255 1.06 -3.69 3.05
N THR A 256 2.08 -3.79 2.20
CA THR A 256 2.71 -5.07 1.85
C THR A 256 3.36 -5.74 3.07
N ALA A 257 4.03 -4.97 3.93
CA ALA A 257 4.60 -5.47 5.18
C ALA A 257 3.50 -6.00 6.13
N GLN A 258 2.36 -5.31 6.22
CA GLN A 258 1.23 -5.75 7.02
C GLN A 258 0.59 -7.03 6.45
N GLU A 259 0.46 -7.15 5.13
CA GLU A 259 -0.04 -8.35 4.45
C GLU A 259 0.83 -9.58 4.72
N LEU A 260 2.16 -9.43 4.78
CA LEU A 260 3.08 -10.50 5.20
C LEU A 260 2.77 -10.96 6.63
N ALA A 261 2.66 -10.03 7.57
CA ALA A 261 2.37 -10.35 8.96
C ALA A 261 0.99 -11.02 9.12
N ASP A 262 -0.04 -10.53 8.42
CA ASP A 262 -1.41 -11.05 8.48
C ASP A 262 -1.56 -12.45 7.87
N VAL A 263 -0.78 -12.79 6.85
CA VAL A 263 -0.78 -14.13 6.24
C VAL A 263 -0.09 -15.16 7.14
N CYS A 264 0.99 -14.75 7.82
CA CYS A 264 1.77 -15.67 8.64
C CYS A 264 1.20 -15.91 10.04
N VAL A 265 0.31 -15.04 10.54
CA VAL A 265 -0.35 -15.19 11.84
C VAL A 265 -1.82 -15.59 11.63
N PRO A 266 -2.33 -16.67 12.23
CA PRO A 266 -1.67 -17.59 13.19
C PRO A 266 -1.00 -18.82 12.54
N ALA A 267 -0.98 -18.92 11.21
CA ALA A 267 -0.63 -20.16 10.50
C ALA A 267 0.80 -20.63 10.77
N LEU A 268 1.77 -19.73 10.77
CA LEU A 268 3.19 -20.04 10.94
C LEU A 268 3.72 -19.64 12.32
N ALA A 269 3.25 -18.51 12.86
CA ALA A 269 3.72 -17.94 14.12
C ALA A 269 2.59 -17.32 14.92
N ASP A 270 2.83 -17.13 16.22
CA ASP A 270 1.89 -16.45 17.11
C ASP A 270 2.02 -14.92 17.03
N PHE A 271 3.21 -14.44 16.67
CA PHE A 271 3.51 -13.04 16.41
C PHE A 271 4.50 -12.92 15.25
N VAL A 272 4.28 -11.93 14.40
CA VAL A 272 5.21 -11.57 13.33
C VAL A 272 5.40 -10.07 13.32
N SER A 273 6.65 -9.62 13.20
CA SER A 273 6.98 -8.24 12.89
C SER A 273 7.77 -8.14 11.59
N VAL A 274 7.59 -7.04 10.90
CA VAL A 274 8.33 -6.67 9.69
C VAL A 274 9.04 -5.36 9.97
N ASP A 275 10.36 -5.44 10.00
CA ASP A 275 11.23 -4.33 10.34
C ASP A 275 12.13 -4.02 9.13
N LEU A 276 11.97 -2.82 8.55
CA LEU A 276 12.73 -2.39 7.37
C LEU A 276 13.88 -1.47 7.74
N LEU A 277 14.92 -1.43 6.92
CA LEU A 277 16.00 -0.45 7.05
C LEU A 277 15.43 0.97 6.95
N ASP A 278 15.84 1.86 7.86
CA ASP A 278 15.25 3.21 8.04
C ASP A 278 15.09 4.03 6.75
N PRO A 279 16.06 4.08 5.81
CA PRO A 279 15.90 4.87 4.58
C PRO A 279 14.79 4.37 3.65
N LEU A 280 14.35 3.11 3.77
CA LEU A 280 13.46 2.48 2.79
C LEU A 280 12.02 2.95 2.86
N GLU A 281 11.52 3.29 4.04
CA GLU A 281 10.15 3.74 4.24
C GLU A 281 9.88 5.09 3.52
N HIS A 282 10.94 5.90 3.35
CA HIS A 282 10.91 7.19 2.67
C HIS A 282 11.51 7.14 1.25
N GLY A 283 11.54 5.97 0.62
CA GLY A 283 12.06 5.81 -0.74
C GLY A 283 13.59 5.86 -0.89
N GLY A 284 14.33 5.89 0.23
CA GLY A 284 15.80 5.91 0.25
C GLY A 284 16.43 4.63 -0.30
N GLU A 285 17.74 4.67 -0.58
CA GLU A 285 18.52 3.47 -0.90
C GLU A 285 19.07 2.82 0.37
N PRO A 286 19.03 1.49 0.48
CA PRO A 286 19.68 0.80 1.57
C PRO A 286 21.20 1.01 1.47
N ALA A 287 21.86 1.07 2.61
CA ALA A 287 23.32 1.16 2.65
C ALA A 287 23.94 -0.06 1.96
N ALA A 288 24.94 0.15 1.15
CA ALA A 288 25.66 -0.94 0.45
C ALA A 288 26.35 -1.91 1.43
N VAL A 289 26.68 -1.43 2.64
CA VAL A 289 27.29 -2.21 3.72
C VAL A 289 26.50 -1.89 5.01
N LEU A 290 26.01 -2.93 5.67
CA LEU A 290 25.36 -2.80 6.96
C LEU A 290 26.39 -2.95 8.09
N GLU A 291 26.44 -2.00 9.00
CA GLU A 291 27.30 -2.03 10.17
C GLU A 291 26.45 -1.99 11.45
N PRO A 292 26.66 -2.92 12.40
CA PRO A 292 25.98 -2.85 13.69
C PRO A 292 26.43 -1.64 14.54
N PRO A 293 25.51 -1.00 15.31
CA PRO A 293 24.10 -1.37 15.44
C PRO A 293 23.29 -1.03 14.19
N VAL A 294 22.49 -2.00 13.71
CA VAL A 294 21.64 -1.82 12.52
C VAL A 294 20.34 -1.15 12.93
N GLY A 295 20.07 0.02 12.35
CA GLY A 295 18.79 0.73 12.54
C GLY A 295 17.69 0.12 11.69
N LEU A 296 16.63 -0.35 12.34
CA LEU A 296 15.43 -0.90 11.68
C LEU A 296 14.21 -0.15 12.18
N ARG A 297 13.34 0.20 11.24
CA ARG A 297 12.04 0.79 11.55
C ARG A 297 10.97 -0.29 11.49
N ARG A 298 10.20 -0.41 12.57
CA ARG A 298 9.03 -1.29 12.60
C ARG A 298 8.00 -0.78 11.59
N THR A 299 7.79 -1.52 10.51
CA THR A 299 6.83 -1.14 9.46
C THR A 299 5.48 -1.76 9.71
N ALA A 300 5.44 -3.02 10.17
CA ALA A 300 4.20 -3.71 10.48
C ALA A 300 4.40 -4.78 11.56
N HIS A 301 3.32 -5.16 12.23
CA HIS A 301 3.28 -6.35 13.05
C HIS A 301 1.87 -6.94 13.14
N ARG A 302 1.80 -8.23 13.51
CA ARG A 302 0.56 -8.94 13.80
C ARG A 302 0.77 -9.90 14.95
N SER A 303 -0.23 -9.99 15.86
CA SER A 303 -0.25 -10.91 17.00
C SER A 303 -1.57 -11.65 17.07
N ILE A 304 -1.55 -12.89 17.60
CA ILE A 304 -2.77 -13.60 18.00
C ILE A 304 -3.35 -13.04 19.30
N ALA A 305 -2.54 -12.36 20.11
CA ALA A 305 -2.99 -11.70 21.33
C ALA A 305 -3.51 -10.29 21.01
N PRO A 306 -4.66 -9.87 21.55
CA PRO A 306 -5.20 -8.53 21.33
C PRO A 306 -4.21 -7.43 21.77
N GLY A 307 -3.99 -6.43 20.91
CA GLY A 307 -3.14 -5.29 21.21
C GLY A 307 -1.65 -5.51 21.02
N GLY A 308 -1.22 -6.69 20.54
CA GLY A 308 0.20 -7.01 20.34
C GLY A 308 1.08 -6.83 21.60
N PRO A 309 0.69 -7.38 22.76
CA PRO A 309 1.36 -7.06 24.02
C PRO A 309 2.82 -7.54 24.08
N GLU A 310 3.21 -8.50 23.24
CA GLU A 310 4.58 -8.97 23.05
C GLU A 310 5.45 -8.00 22.22
N ALA A 311 4.84 -7.02 21.54
CA ALA A 311 5.57 -6.02 20.79
C ALA A 311 6.30 -5.04 21.71
N VAL A 312 7.59 -4.79 21.44
CA VAL A 312 8.42 -3.81 22.16
C VAL A 312 8.42 -2.47 21.45
N ALA A 313 8.40 -2.50 20.10
CA ALA A 313 8.31 -1.32 19.25
C ALA A 313 6.97 -1.27 18.52
N GLU A 314 6.39 -0.09 18.43
CA GLU A 314 5.17 0.17 17.64
C GLU A 314 5.51 0.47 16.17
N PRO A 315 4.58 0.30 15.23
CA PRO A 315 4.78 0.71 13.84
C PRO A 315 5.22 2.18 13.72
N GLY A 316 6.23 2.44 12.91
CA GLY A 316 6.88 3.75 12.73
C GLY A 316 8.05 4.01 13.68
N GLN A 317 8.24 3.21 14.74
CA GLN A 317 9.38 3.38 15.67
C GLN A 317 10.66 2.80 15.10
N LEU A 318 11.76 3.55 15.27
CA LEU A 318 13.12 3.12 14.95
C LEU A 318 13.69 2.36 16.15
N ASP A 319 14.28 1.22 15.87
CA ASP A 319 15.00 0.38 16.85
C ASP A 319 16.40 0.06 16.33
N ALA A 320 17.36 -0.15 17.25
CA ALA A 320 18.75 -0.41 16.90
C ALA A 320 19.18 -1.78 17.42
N TYR A 321 19.60 -2.64 16.50
CA TYR A 321 19.99 -4.01 16.80
C TYR A 321 21.53 -4.13 16.85
N PRO A 322 22.12 -4.46 18.02
CA PRO A 322 23.55 -4.58 18.17
C PRO A 322 24.11 -5.81 17.43
N ALA A 323 25.42 -5.83 17.27
CA ALA A 323 26.13 -7.00 16.79
C ALA A 323 25.83 -8.23 17.65
N GLY A 324 25.62 -9.39 17.02
CA GLY A 324 25.26 -10.63 17.71
C GLY A 324 23.77 -10.78 18.04
N SER A 325 22.91 -9.79 17.73
CA SER A 325 21.47 -10.00 17.77
C SER A 325 21.02 -10.85 16.56
N PRO A 326 20.00 -11.71 16.70
CA PRO A 326 19.52 -12.57 15.60
C PRO A 326 19.12 -11.76 14.36
N GLN A 327 18.55 -10.58 14.55
CA GLN A 327 18.15 -9.69 13.48
C GLN A 327 19.37 -9.16 12.72
N ALA A 328 20.39 -8.66 13.45
CA ALA A 328 21.62 -8.17 12.83
C ALA A 328 22.39 -9.30 12.13
N GLU A 329 22.49 -10.48 12.75
CA GLU A 329 23.13 -11.65 12.15
C GLU A 329 22.41 -12.12 10.88
N SER A 330 21.07 -12.15 10.89
CA SER A 330 20.26 -12.51 9.73
C SER A 330 20.46 -11.53 8.57
N LEU A 331 20.48 -10.22 8.85
CA LEU A 331 20.72 -9.17 7.84
C LEU A 331 22.11 -9.25 7.24
N LEU A 332 23.14 -9.53 8.07
CA LEU A 332 24.54 -9.58 7.64
C LEU A 332 24.88 -10.87 6.89
N SER A 333 24.36 -12.01 7.36
CA SER A 333 24.59 -13.31 6.71
C SER A 333 23.69 -13.55 5.50
N GLY A 334 22.54 -12.88 5.42
CA GLY A 334 21.53 -13.16 4.41
C GLY A 334 20.83 -14.49 4.59
N GLN A 335 20.86 -15.07 5.81
CA GLN A 335 20.28 -16.36 6.16
C GLN A 335 19.27 -16.22 7.30
N ALA A 336 18.29 -17.12 7.33
CA ALA A 336 17.40 -17.20 8.47
C ALA A 336 18.14 -17.65 9.73
N ILE A 337 17.88 -16.99 10.85
CA ILE A 337 18.45 -17.32 12.17
C ILE A 337 17.33 -17.77 13.09
N VAL A 338 17.43 -19.00 13.62
CA VAL A 338 16.45 -19.59 14.53
C VAL A 338 17.03 -19.75 15.93
N ALA A 339 16.30 -19.29 16.93
CA ALA A 339 16.54 -19.60 18.34
C ALA A 339 15.53 -20.66 18.79
N ALA A 340 15.95 -21.90 18.88
CA ALA A 340 15.09 -23.04 19.20
C ALA A 340 15.08 -23.39 20.71
N ASP A 341 15.99 -22.85 21.51
CA ASP A 341 16.03 -23.06 22.95
C ASP A 341 15.95 -21.73 23.69
N ALA A 342 14.75 -21.45 24.15
CA ALA A 342 14.36 -20.13 24.62
C ALA A 342 15.08 -19.65 25.89
N PHE A 343 15.61 -20.54 26.70
CA PHE A 343 16.12 -20.16 28.01
C PHE A 343 17.64 -19.94 28.08
N GLY A 344 18.41 -20.40 27.14
CA GLY A 344 19.88 -20.23 27.13
C GLY A 344 20.36 -19.18 26.14
N ASP A 345 19.98 -19.30 24.89
CA ASP A 345 20.48 -18.43 23.82
C ASP A 345 19.69 -17.11 23.74
N LEU A 346 18.36 -17.15 23.92
CA LEU A 346 17.53 -15.97 23.88
C LEU A 346 17.84 -14.99 25.03
N GLU A 347 18.10 -15.48 26.24
CA GLU A 347 18.51 -14.63 27.36
C GLU A 347 19.85 -13.96 27.10
N ARG A 348 20.79 -14.66 26.51
CA ARG A 348 22.11 -14.13 26.16
C ARG A 348 22.01 -13.05 25.09
N TRP A 349 21.16 -13.27 24.07
CA TRP A 349 20.95 -12.32 22.98
C TRP A 349 20.17 -11.09 23.41
N LEU A 350 19.26 -11.21 24.38
CA LEU A 350 18.47 -10.11 24.90
C LEU A 350 19.04 -9.45 26.14
N ALA A 351 20.24 -9.82 26.56
CA ALA A 351 20.89 -9.22 27.75
C ALA A 351 21.06 -7.68 27.62
N TRP A 352 21.12 -7.17 26.39
CA TRP A 352 21.21 -5.74 26.10
C TRP A 352 19.84 -5.01 26.15
N ASP A 353 18.71 -5.74 26.06
CA ASP A 353 17.35 -5.18 26.08
C ASP A 353 16.50 -5.77 27.20
N PRO A 354 16.51 -5.13 28.39
CA PRO A 354 15.73 -5.62 29.54
C PRO A 354 14.20 -5.60 29.29
N VAL A 355 13.70 -4.78 28.38
CA VAL A 355 12.26 -4.70 28.06
C VAL A 355 11.86 -5.93 27.26
N ARG A 356 12.62 -6.28 26.21
CA ARG A 356 12.38 -7.51 25.43
C ARG A 356 12.54 -8.75 26.30
N LEU A 357 13.57 -8.82 27.11
CA LEU A 357 13.80 -9.96 28.01
C LEU A 357 12.60 -10.16 28.96
N ARG A 358 12.04 -9.08 29.49
CA ARG A 358 10.82 -9.14 30.31
C ARG A 358 9.64 -9.69 29.54
N ARG A 359 9.41 -9.22 28.29
CA ARG A 359 8.34 -9.70 27.42
C ARG A 359 8.47 -11.18 27.11
N VAL A 360 9.68 -11.64 26.78
CA VAL A 360 9.96 -13.06 26.53
C VAL A 360 9.54 -13.92 27.71
N ARG A 361 9.86 -13.49 28.93
CA ARG A 361 9.47 -14.22 30.14
C ARG A 361 7.98 -14.14 30.45
N GLU A 362 7.38 -12.95 30.28
CA GLU A 362 5.97 -12.69 30.55
C GLU A 362 5.04 -13.50 29.64
N TYR A 363 5.37 -13.58 28.36
CA TYR A 363 4.56 -14.29 27.34
C TYR A 363 5.00 -15.76 27.15
N GLY A 364 6.08 -16.21 27.76
CA GLY A 364 6.59 -17.56 27.60
C GLY A 364 7.09 -17.84 26.18
N ILE A 365 7.71 -16.84 25.55
CA ILE A 365 8.28 -16.99 24.22
C ILE A 365 9.38 -18.04 24.26
N HIS A 366 9.23 -19.12 23.51
CA HIS A 366 10.14 -20.25 23.51
C HIS A 366 10.86 -20.49 22.18
N SER A 367 10.42 -19.84 21.11
CA SER A 367 11.08 -19.95 19.80
C SER A 367 10.91 -18.67 19.01
N THR A 368 12.01 -18.18 18.42
CA THR A 368 12.04 -17.03 17.53
C THR A 368 12.82 -17.37 16.27
N MET A 369 12.44 -16.73 15.16
CA MET A 369 13.10 -16.88 13.87
C MET A 369 13.19 -15.51 13.21
N SER A 370 14.37 -15.10 12.77
CA SER A 370 14.62 -13.87 12.03
C SER A 370 14.96 -14.24 10.59
N VAL A 371 14.16 -13.77 9.64
CA VAL A 371 14.29 -14.06 8.20
C VAL A 371 14.60 -12.78 7.45
N PRO A 372 15.70 -12.69 6.67
CA PRO A 372 16.05 -11.47 5.97
C PRO A 372 15.10 -11.24 4.77
N LEU A 373 14.68 -10.01 4.59
CA LEU A 373 13.91 -9.58 3.43
C LEU A 373 14.87 -9.14 2.34
N GLN A 374 15.09 -9.98 1.35
CA GLN A 374 16.04 -9.72 0.25
C GLN A 374 15.36 -9.74 -1.10
N ALA A 375 15.62 -8.73 -1.92
CA ALA A 375 15.19 -8.67 -3.30
C ALA A 375 16.32 -8.20 -4.21
N ARG A 376 16.52 -8.89 -5.32
CA ARG A 376 17.53 -8.55 -6.33
C ARG A 376 18.95 -8.31 -5.77
N GLY A 377 19.34 -9.11 -4.77
CA GLY A 377 20.63 -9.00 -4.11
C GLY A 377 20.76 -7.86 -3.10
N THR A 378 19.67 -7.17 -2.80
CA THR A 378 19.64 -6.07 -1.82
C THR A 378 18.85 -6.51 -0.59
N THR A 379 19.42 -6.31 0.60
CA THR A 379 18.74 -6.53 1.87
C THR A 379 17.88 -5.32 2.20
N LEU A 380 16.59 -5.55 2.45
CA LEU A 380 15.60 -4.51 2.72
C LEU A 380 15.26 -4.39 4.20
N GLY A 381 15.37 -5.50 4.94
CA GLY A 381 14.98 -5.59 6.33
C GLY A 381 14.93 -7.01 6.81
N VAL A 382 14.18 -7.25 7.88
CA VAL A 382 14.01 -8.55 8.51
C VAL A 382 12.54 -8.77 8.91
N ALA A 383 12.05 -9.99 8.73
CA ALA A 383 10.81 -10.46 9.32
C ALA A 383 11.12 -11.32 10.54
N VAL A 384 10.54 -11.01 11.70
CA VAL A 384 10.76 -11.76 12.93
C VAL A 384 9.49 -12.51 13.30
N PHE A 385 9.60 -13.83 13.40
CA PHE A 385 8.53 -14.75 13.76
C PHE A 385 8.73 -15.24 15.18
N THR A 386 7.65 -15.34 15.97
CA THR A 386 7.73 -15.71 17.37
C THR A 386 6.62 -16.69 17.73
N ARG A 387 6.96 -17.75 18.49
CA ARG A 387 6.02 -18.72 19.05
C ARG A 387 6.01 -18.68 20.57
N PHE A 388 4.80 -18.65 21.14
CA PHE A 388 4.57 -18.67 22.59
C PHE A 388 3.31 -19.46 22.99
N ARG A 389 2.33 -19.66 22.07
CA ARG A 389 1.17 -20.55 22.25
C ARG A 389 1.30 -21.83 21.47
N GLN A 390 1.88 -21.79 20.28
CA GLN A 390 2.19 -23.00 19.52
C GLN A 390 3.25 -23.78 20.30
N PRO A 391 3.02 -25.10 20.62
CA PRO A 391 3.82 -25.81 21.61
C PRO A 391 5.20 -26.24 21.12
N HIS A 392 5.45 -26.19 19.82
CA HIS A 392 6.69 -26.68 19.22
C HIS A 392 7.56 -25.54 18.70
N PRO A 393 8.90 -25.62 18.86
CA PRO A 393 9.81 -24.67 18.26
C PRO A 393 9.73 -24.72 16.72
N PHE A 394 10.28 -23.72 16.06
CA PHE A 394 10.38 -23.72 14.60
C PHE A 394 11.23 -24.88 14.11
N THR A 395 10.69 -25.58 13.11
CA THR A 395 11.39 -26.69 12.43
C THR A 395 12.10 -26.18 11.18
N HIS A 396 12.96 -27.01 10.58
CA HIS A 396 13.61 -26.69 9.32
C HIS A 396 12.60 -26.37 8.20
N ASP A 397 11.49 -27.08 8.16
CA ASP A 397 10.42 -26.86 7.18
C ASP A 397 9.69 -25.52 7.41
N ASP A 398 9.52 -25.09 8.66
CA ASP A 398 8.97 -23.76 8.98
C ASP A 398 9.91 -22.66 8.49
N VAL A 399 11.23 -22.87 8.58
CA VAL A 399 12.25 -21.94 8.06
C VAL A 399 12.11 -21.78 6.56
N LEU A 400 12.07 -22.88 5.82
CA LEU A 400 11.91 -22.85 4.36
C LEU A 400 10.63 -22.13 3.94
N LEU A 401 9.53 -22.39 4.63
CA LEU A 401 8.26 -21.71 4.38
C LEU A 401 8.31 -20.21 4.67
N ALA A 402 8.94 -19.83 5.78
CA ALA A 402 9.13 -18.43 6.14
C ALA A 402 10.01 -17.69 5.13
N GLU A 403 11.09 -18.33 4.68
CA GLU A 403 11.98 -17.78 3.66
C GLU A 403 11.24 -17.56 2.33
N GLU A 404 10.42 -18.52 1.89
CA GLU A 404 9.65 -18.41 0.64
C GLU A 404 8.65 -17.26 0.69
N VAL A 405 7.85 -17.18 1.77
CA VAL A 405 6.86 -16.11 1.95
C VAL A 405 7.53 -14.74 2.13
N SER A 406 8.64 -14.69 2.87
CA SER A 406 9.42 -13.46 3.09
C SER A 406 10.11 -12.96 1.81
N ALA A 407 10.66 -13.88 1.00
CA ALA A 407 11.26 -13.53 -0.28
C ALA A 407 10.23 -12.91 -1.24
N ARG A 408 9.01 -13.45 -1.26
CA ARG A 408 7.92 -12.87 -2.05
C ARG A 408 7.55 -11.47 -1.56
N ALA A 409 7.38 -11.29 -0.25
CA ALA A 409 7.10 -9.98 0.33
C ALA A 409 8.22 -8.98 0.03
N ALA A 410 9.49 -9.42 0.10
CA ALA A 410 10.64 -8.59 -0.22
C ALA A 410 10.60 -8.07 -1.66
N VAL A 411 10.24 -8.91 -2.63
CA VAL A 411 10.07 -8.49 -4.04
C VAL A 411 8.96 -7.45 -4.18
N CYS A 412 7.82 -7.67 -3.52
CA CYS A 412 6.70 -6.73 -3.56
C CYS A 412 7.05 -5.39 -2.87
N ILE A 413 7.76 -5.43 -1.74
CA ILE A 413 8.27 -4.24 -1.03
C ILE A 413 9.26 -3.47 -1.91
N ASP A 414 10.20 -4.16 -2.58
CA ASP A 414 11.16 -3.51 -3.49
C ASP A 414 10.45 -2.85 -4.68
N ASN A 415 9.44 -3.50 -5.25
CA ASN A 415 8.63 -2.93 -6.32
C ASN A 415 7.87 -1.68 -5.84
N ALA A 416 7.22 -1.74 -4.67
CA ALA A 416 6.51 -0.61 -4.08
C ALA A 416 7.45 0.57 -3.80
N ARG A 417 8.63 0.31 -3.22
CA ARG A 417 9.67 1.31 -2.96
C ARG A 417 10.15 2.00 -4.25
N ARG A 418 10.46 1.21 -5.29
CA ARG A 418 10.91 1.74 -6.59
C ARG A 418 9.85 2.61 -7.22
N TYR A 419 8.61 2.17 -7.19
CA TYR A 419 7.48 2.95 -7.68
C TYR A 419 7.32 4.28 -6.92
N SER A 420 7.38 4.25 -5.59
CA SER A 420 7.30 5.46 -4.75
C SER A 420 8.43 6.45 -5.05
N ARG A 421 9.67 5.94 -5.22
CA ARG A 421 10.83 6.76 -5.55
C ARG A 421 10.73 7.40 -6.94
N GLU A 422 10.34 6.61 -7.94
CA GLU A 422 10.14 7.10 -9.30
C GLU A 422 9.07 8.20 -9.32
N ARG A 423 7.96 7.96 -8.62
CA ARG A 423 6.88 8.94 -8.47
C ARG A 423 7.36 10.21 -7.77
N GLU A 424 8.12 10.11 -6.69
CA GLU A 424 8.63 11.29 -5.95
C GLU A 424 9.64 12.10 -6.78
N ALA A 425 10.56 11.42 -7.46
CA ALA A 425 11.50 12.07 -8.36
C ALA A 425 10.76 12.83 -9.48
N THR A 426 9.73 12.21 -10.02
CA THR A 426 8.91 12.74 -11.11
C THR A 426 8.09 13.96 -10.63
N LEU A 427 7.44 13.87 -9.46
CA LEU A 427 6.75 15.01 -8.85
C LEU A 427 7.70 16.18 -8.52
N THR A 428 8.92 15.87 -8.12
CA THR A 428 9.94 16.89 -7.83
C THR A 428 10.37 17.63 -9.10
N LEU A 429 10.57 16.90 -10.20
CA LEU A 429 10.84 17.49 -11.51
C LEU A 429 9.70 18.41 -11.95
N GLN A 430 8.46 17.96 -11.90
CA GLN A 430 7.29 18.73 -12.27
C GLN A 430 7.16 20.02 -11.43
N ARG A 431 7.30 19.92 -10.08
CA ARG A 431 7.29 21.10 -9.20
C ARG A 431 8.40 22.08 -9.53
N SER A 432 9.52 21.63 -10.07
CA SER A 432 10.61 22.51 -10.52
C SER A 432 10.32 23.24 -11.83
N LEU A 433 9.44 22.67 -12.65
CA LEU A 433 9.03 23.23 -13.95
C LEU A 433 7.85 24.21 -13.83
N LEU A 434 7.05 24.13 -12.78
CA LEU A 434 5.94 25.04 -12.51
C LEU A 434 6.40 26.28 -11.73
N PRO A 435 5.69 27.43 -11.83
CA PRO A 435 6.05 28.62 -11.05
C PRO A 435 5.84 28.34 -9.56
N ARG A 436 6.89 28.56 -8.75
CA ARG A 436 6.80 28.42 -7.30
C ARG A 436 6.00 29.54 -6.64
N TRP A 437 5.93 30.69 -7.27
CA TRP A 437 5.17 31.85 -6.88
C TRP A 437 4.82 32.66 -8.13
N LEU A 438 3.66 33.32 -8.10
CA LEU A 438 3.26 34.22 -9.16
C LEU A 438 3.86 35.60 -8.88
N PRO A 439 4.52 36.23 -9.87
CA PRO A 439 5.11 37.53 -9.66
C PRO A 439 4.02 38.57 -9.34
N PRO A 440 4.23 39.45 -8.38
CA PRO A 440 3.32 40.59 -8.14
C PRO A 440 3.32 41.50 -9.37
N THR A 441 2.15 41.88 -9.84
CA THR A 441 1.99 42.78 -10.98
C THR A 441 1.07 43.94 -10.64
N ALA A 442 1.26 45.12 -11.27
CA ALA A 442 0.34 46.20 -11.14
C ALA A 442 -0.98 45.94 -11.89
N ALA A 443 -0.97 45.05 -12.88
CA ALA A 443 -2.11 44.79 -13.76
C ALA A 443 -3.14 43.84 -13.18
N VAL A 444 -2.72 42.81 -12.44
CA VAL A 444 -3.61 41.76 -11.90
C VAL A 444 -3.19 41.27 -10.54
N ASP A 445 -4.17 40.89 -9.71
CA ASP A 445 -3.98 39.93 -8.61
C ASP A 445 -4.23 38.53 -9.15
N ALA A 446 -3.33 37.59 -8.85
CA ALA A 446 -3.47 36.23 -9.36
C ALA A 446 -3.37 35.19 -8.23
N ALA A 447 -4.16 34.13 -8.36
CA ALA A 447 -4.08 32.92 -7.54
C ALA A 447 -4.15 31.68 -8.42
N SER A 448 -3.47 30.61 -8.03
CA SER A 448 -3.45 29.39 -8.82
C SER A 448 -3.51 28.14 -7.94
N ARG A 449 -3.99 27.05 -8.55
CA ARG A 449 -3.92 25.69 -8.01
C ARG A 449 -3.48 24.71 -9.09
N TYR A 450 -2.69 23.76 -8.67
CA TYR A 450 -2.28 22.65 -9.50
C TYR A 450 -2.48 21.32 -8.76
N LEU A 451 -3.18 20.39 -9.39
CA LEU A 451 -3.38 19.04 -8.86
C LEU A 451 -2.94 18.03 -9.91
N PRO A 452 -1.91 17.22 -9.62
CA PRO A 452 -1.50 16.15 -10.51
C PRO A 452 -2.52 15.01 -10.52
N ALA A 453 -2.67 14.34 -11.64
CA ALA A 453 -3.52 13.16 -11.79
C ALA A 453 -3.15 12.06 -10.80
N ALA A 454 -4.16 11.42 -10.21
CA ALA A 454 -3.98 10.42 -9.15
C ALA A 454 -3.15 9.20 -9.59
N ARG A 455 -3.16 8.84 -10.87
CA ARG A 455 -2.53 7.62 -11.40
C ARG A 455 -1.19 7.84 -12.11
N SER A 456 -0.98 8.97 -12.75
CA SER A 456 0.21 9.21 -13.59
C SER A 456 1.34 9.95 -12.89
N GLY A 457 1.04 10.67 -11.81
CA GLY A 457 2.04 11.33 -10.96
C GLY A 457 2.75 12.53 -11.59
N VAL A 458 2.74 12.71 -12.91
CA VAL A 458 3.38 13.83 -13.64
C VAL A 458 2.61 14.13 -14.90
N GLY A 459 2.23 15.39 -15.06
CA GLY A 459 1.40 15.82 -16.14
C GLY A 459 2.00 16.81 -17.10
N GLY A 460 1.22 17.09 -18.14
CA GLY A 460 1.50 18.04 -19.21
C GLY A 460 0.99 19.45 -18.94
N ASP A 461 0.16 19.64 -17.93
CA ASP A 461 -0.47 20.93 -17.61
C ASP A 461 0.50 21.96 -17.09
N TRP A 462 0.34 23.20 -17.52
CA TRP A 462 1.09 24.33 -16.96
C TRP A 462 0.25 25.61 -16.97
N PHE A 463 0.71 26.57 -16.18
CA PHE A 463 0.24 27.94 -16.19
C PHE A 463 1.40 28.90 -15.91
N ASP A 464 1.24 30.16 -16.30
CA ASP A 464 2.19 31.21 -15.94
C ASP A 464 1.52 32.60 -15.94
N VAL A 465 2.15 33.52 -15.21
CA VAL A 465 1.85 34.96 -15.20
C VAL A 465 3.15 35.68 -15.46
N ILE A 466 3.21 36.41 -16.57
CA ILE A 466 4.46 36.99 -17.09
C ILE A 466 4.28 38.50 -17.18
N PRO A 467 5.01 39.30 -16.35
CA PRO A 467 5.06 40.76 -16.49
C PRO A 467 5.64 41.14 -17.84
N LEU A 468 4.95 41.98 -18.58
CA LEU A 468 5.34 42.52 -19.87
C LEU A 468 5.71 43.98 -19.78
N SER A 469 6.21 44.54 -20.87
CA SER A 469 6.47 45.99 -21.02
C SER A 469 5.19 46.82 -20.79
N GLY A 470 5.31 48.08 -20.32
CA GLY A 470 4.19 48.96 -20.17
C GLY A 470 3.21 48.60 -19.07
N MET A 471 3.65 47.90 -18.03
CA MET A 471 2.85 47.32 -16.95
C MET A 471 1.80 46.31 -17.40
N ARG A 472 1.85 45.84 -18.64
CA ARG A 472 1.00 44.77 -19.14
C ARG A 472 1.39 43.43 -18.50
N VAL A 473 0.48 42.51 -18.55
CA VAL A 473 0.70 41.16 -18.03
C VAL A 473 0.19 40.13 -19.03
N ALA A 474 1.00 39.12 -19.27
CA ALA A 474 0.53 37.92 -19.95
C ALA A 474 0.13 36.85 -18.95
N MET A 475 -0.93 36.14 -19.26
CA MET A 475 -1.47 34.99 -18.55
C MET A 475 -1.56 33.85 -19.53
N VAL A 476 -1.06 32.68 -19.15
CA VAL A 476 -1.08 31.51 -20.01
C VAL A 476 -1.47 30.27 -19.20
N VAL A 477 -2.24 29.42 -19.86
CA VAL A 477 -2.51 28.06 -19.40
C VAL A 477 -2.41 27.14 -20.62
N GLY A 478 -1.91 25.94 -20.42
CA GLY A 478 -1.81 24.96 -21.50
C GLY A 478 -1.73 23.53 -20.96
N ASP A 479 -1.88 22.59 -21.86
CA ASP A 479 -1.78 21.18 -21.60
C ASP A 479 -1.07 20.47 -22.76
N VAL A 480 -0.13 19.56 -22.45
CA VAL A 480 0.60 18.70 -23.40
C VAL A 480 -0.06 17.34 -23.45
N VAL A 481 -0.41 16.89 -24.63
CA VAL A 481 -1.02 15.57 -24.84
C VAL A 481 -0.14 14.46 -24.26
N GLY A 482 -0.76 13.61 -23.41
CA GLY A 482 -0.10 12.49 -22.76
C GLY A 482 0.35 12.79 -21.32
N HIS A 483 1.01 11.83 -20.71
CA HIS A 483 1.44 11.91 -19.30
C HIS A 483 2.84 11.35 -19.12
N GLY A 484 3.45 11.69 -18.00
CA GLY A 484 4.77 11.18 -17.63
C GLY A 484 5.91 12.15 -17.96
N ILE A 485 7.13 11.67 -17.84
CA ILE A 485 8.35 12.48 -17.93
C ILE A 485 8.48 13.21 -19.26
N GLN A 486 8.05 12.58 -20.37
CA GLN A 486 8.13 13.19 -21.70
C GLN A 486 7.19 14.38 -21.85
N ALA A 487 5.93 14.23 -21.43
CA ALA A 487 4.95 15.34 -21.45
C ALA A 487 5.45 16.52 -20.60
N SER A 488 5.98 16.26 -19.40
CA SER A 488 6.55 17.30 -18.54
C SER A 488 7.79 17.96 -19.13
N ALA A 489 8.65 17.21 -19.80
CA ALA A 489 9.82 17.80 -20.48
C ALA A 489 9.37 18.73 -21.63
N THR A 490 8.38 18.33 -22.42
CA THR A 490 7.75 19.16 -23.47
C THR A 490 7.07 20.40 -22.87
N MET A 491 6.31 20.23 -21.80
CA MET A 491 5.71 21.32 -21.03
C MET A 491 6.76 22.36 -20.60
N GLY A 492 7.88 21.92 -20.03
CA GLY A 492 8.96 22.81 -19.61
C GLY A 492 9.57 23.60 -20.80
N ARG A 493 9.74 22.96 -21.96
CA ARG A 493 10.19 23.63 -23.20
C ARG A 493 9.18 24.65 -23.68
N LEU A 494 7.89 24.30 -23.72
CA LEU A 494 6.82 25.21 -24.17
C LEU A 494 6.69 26.40 -23.22
N ARG A 495 6.68 26.19 -21.91
CA ARG A 495 6.64 27.27 -20.94
C ARG A 495 7.82 28.25 -21.09
N THR A 496 9.04 27.70 -21.30
CA THR A 496 10.23 28.55 -21.53
C THR A 496 10.10 29.34 -22.84
N ALA A 497 9.60 28.69 -23.91
CA ALA A 497 9.36 29.36 -25.18
C ALA A 497 8.33 30.49 -25.06
N VAL A 498 7.19 30.22 -24.36
CA VAL A 498 6.18 31.27 -24.10
C VAL A 498 6.81 32.49 -23.41
N ARG A 499 7.61 32.27 -22.36
CA ARG A 499 8.28 33.39 -21.66
C ARG A 499 9.20 34.17 -22.58
N THR A 500 10.00 33.47 -23.39
CA THR A 500 10.92 34.08 -24.32
C THR A 500 10.19 34.88 -25.43
N LEU A 501 9.10 34.33 -25.94
CA LEU A 501 8.27 34.99 -26.97
C LEU A 501 7.46 36.15 -26.38
N ALA A 502 7.01 36.04 -25.14
CA ALA A 502 6.33 37.11 -24.42
C ALA A 502 7.26 38.32 -24.18
N ASP A 503 8.57 38.10 -23.94
CA ASP A 503 9.56 39.18 -23.79
C ASP A 503 9.79 39.96 -25.09
N ILE A 504 9.43 39.38 -26.25
CA ILE A 504 9.49 40.08 -27.57
C ILE A 504 8.21 40.88 -27.82
N ASP A 505 7.20 40.77 -26.94
CA ASP A 505 5.94 41.50 -27.02
C ASP A 505 5.09 41.14 -28.29
N LEU A 506 5.09 39.89 -28.72
CA LEU A 506 4.27 39.39 -29.81
C LEU A 506 2.76 39.48 -29.46
N THR A 507 1.92 39.61 -30.49
CA THR A 507 0.47 39.46 -30.32
C THR A 507 0.12 38.00 -29.96
N PRO A 508 -1.03 37.74 -29.30
CA PRO A 508 -1.38 36.38 -28.89
C PRO A 508 -1.42 35.35 -30.02
N ASP A 509 -1.94 35.75 -31.20
CA ASP A 509 -1.99 34.91 -32.40
C ASP A 509 -0.61 34.64 -33.00
N GLU A 510 0.29 35.64 -33.05
CA GLU A 510 1.65 35.48 -33.49
C GLU A 510 2.45 34.57 -32.53
N LEU A 511 2.27 34.74 -31.22
CA LEU A 511 2.92 33.89 -30.22
C LEU A 511 2.51 32.42 -30.38
N LEU A 512 1.20 32.14 -30.52
CA LEU A 512 0.71 30.78 -30.74
C LEU A 512 1.21 30.18 -32.06
N THR A 513 1.36 31.00 -33.12
CA THR A 513 1.92 30.57 -34.41
C THR A 513 3.39 30.09 -34.23
N HIS A 514 4.21 30.84 -33.47
CA HIS A 514 5.58 30.45 -33.19
C HIS A 514 5.68 29.23 -32.29
N LEU A 515 4.72 29.06 -31.35
CA LEU A 515 4.62 27.86 -30.51
C LEU A 515 4.23 26.63 -31.33
N ASP A 516 3.31 26.76 -32.28
CA ASP A 516 2.90 25.69 -33.19
C ASP A 516 4.10 25.19 -34.02
N ASP A 517 4.87 26.11 -34.62
CA ASP A 517 6.12 25.78 -35.32
C ASP A 517 7.13 25.05 -34.43
N LEU A 518 7.20 25.40 -33.12
CA LEU A 518 8.08 24.73 -32.18
C LEU A 518 7.60 23.32 -31.87
N VAL A 519 6.28 23.13 -31.66
CA VAL A 519 5.72 21.79 -31.39
C VAL A 519 5.88 20.87 -32.58
N VAL A 520 5.67 21.34 -33.81
CA VAL A 520 5.92 20.59 -35.04
C VAL A 520 7.38 20.10 -35.08
N ARG A 521 8.36 20.99 -34.86
CA ARG A 521 9.78 20.61 -34.81
C ARG A 521 10.09 19.60 -33.71
N LEU A 522 9.49 19.75 -32.50
CA LEU A 522 9.68 18.80 -31.40
C LEU A 522 9.11 17.41 -31.74
N SER A 523 8.02 17.37 -32.50
CA SER A 523 7.42 16.13 -33.00
C SER A 523 8.34 15.43 -34.01
N GLU A 524 8.93 16.18 -34.93
CA GLU A 524 9.91 15.66 -35.92
C GLU A 524 11.18 15.12 -35.25
N GLU A 525 11.68 15.77 -34.18
CA GLU A 525 12.86 15.34 -33.43
C GLU A 525 12.64 14.02 -32.63
N SER A 526 11.41 13.71 -32.27
CA SER A 526 11.08 12.54 -31.44
C SER A 526 11.14 11.20 -32.18
N GLY A 527 11.19 11.18 -33.50
CA GLY A 527 11.40 10.01 -34.38
C GLY A 527 10.24 9.00 -34.40
N ASP A 528 10.26 8.14 -35.43
CA ASP A 528 9.22 7.17 -35.78
C ASP A 528 9.00 6.03 -34.75
N ASP A 529 9.88 5.92 -33.70
CA ASP A 529 9.85 4.82 -32.71
C ASP A 529 9.05 5.16 -31.41
N SER A 530 8.69 6.42 -31.22
CA SER A 530 7.82 6.81 -30.11
C SER A 530 6.41 7.12 -30.67
N ALA A 531 5.52 6.15 -30.64
CA ALA A 531 4.14 6.27 -31.06
C ALA A 531 3.36 7.29 -30.19
N GLY A 532 3.49 8.57 -30.48
CA GLY A 532 2.76 9.66 -29.87
C GLY A 532 3.04 10.96 -30.61
N GLU A 533 2.07 11.46 -31.37
CA GLU A 533 2.11 12.83 -31.88
C GLU A 533 2.28 13.78 -30.70
N VAL A 534 3.36 14.57 -30.71
CA VAL A 534 3.55 15.65 -29.72
C VAL A 534 2.54 16.74 -30.04
N GLY A 535 1.48 16.85 -29.27
CA GLY A 535 0.47 17.89 -29.38
C GLY A 535 0.34 18.66 -28.08
N ALA A 536 -0.16 19.87 -28.14
CA ALA A 536 -0.46 20.64 -26.94
C ALA A 536 -1.67 21.57 -27.18
N THR A 537 -2.35 21.92 -26.10
CA THR A 537 -3.34 22.99 -26.11
C THR A 537 -2.81 24.20 -25.36
N CYS A 538 -3.16 25.39 -25.76
CA CYS A 538 -2.68 26.61 -25.12
C CYS A 538 -3.71 27.74 -25.23
N LEU A 539 -3.88 28.48 -24.13
CA LEU A 539 -4.60 29.76 -24.08
C LEU A 539 -3.63 30.83 -23.59
N TYR A 540 -3.44 31.86 -24.38
CA TYR A 540 -2.57 32.99 -24.08
C TYR A 540 -3.34 34.29 -24.11
N ALA A 541 -3.21 35.09 -23.05
CA ALA A 541 -3.93 36.37 -22.89
C ALA A 541 -2.96 37.44 -22.44
N VAL A 542 -3.08 38.67 -23.00
CA VAL A 542 -2.32 39.87 -22.62
C VAL A 542 -3.31 40.94 -22.16
N TYR A 543 -3.17 41.38 -20.90
CA TYR A 543 -3.98 42.46 -20.33
C TYR A 543 -3.15 43.73 -20.16
N ASP A 544 -3.69 44.86 -20.63
CA ASP A 544 -3.14 46.20 -20.46
C ASP A 544 -3.96 46.95 -19.40
N PRO A 545 -3.41 47.29 -18.23
CA PRO A 545 -4.14 47.96 -17.17
C PRO A 545 -4.42 49.47 -17.45
N VAL A 546 -3.73 50.05 -18.44
CA VAL A 546 -3.92 51.45 -18.84
C VAL A 546 -5.13 51.57 -19.76
N SER A 547 -5.18 50.75 -20.81
CA SER A 547 -6.29 50.74 -21.77
C SER A 547 -7.46 49.87 -21.29
N ARG A 548 -7.23 48.97 -20.34
CA ARG A 548 -8.17 47.95 -19.86
C ARG A 548 -8.58 46.94 -20.94
N HIS A 549 -7.80 46.82 -22.01
CA HIS A 549 -8.01 45.81 -23.04
C HIS A 549 -7.27 44.55 -22.72
N CYS A 550 -7.91 43.42 -22.99
CA CYS A 550 -7.32 42.09 -22.93
C CYS A 550 -7.41 41.47 -24.33
N SER A 551 -6.25 41.14 -24.90
CA SER A 551 -6.13 40.41 -26.15
C SER A 551 -5.87 38.95 -25.88
N LEU A 552 -6.63 38.03 -26.48
CA LEU A 552 -6.54 36.59 -26.18
C LEU A 552 -6.55 35.80 -27.47
N ALA A 553 -5.80 34.69 -27.51
CA ALA A 553 -5.88 33.66 -28.52
C ALA A 553 -5.79 32.27 -27.92
N ARG A 554 -6.41 31.28 -28.55
CA ARG A 554 -6.37 29.89 -28.10
C ARG A 554 -6.02 28.90 -29.18
N ALA A 555 -5.26 27.88 -28.82
CA ALA A 555 -4.90 26.75 -29.65
C ALA A 555 -5.52 25.49 -29.05
N GLY A 556 -6.69 25.05 -29.48
CA GLY A 556 -7.37 23.84 -28.97
C GLY A 556 -7.80 23.86 -27.49
N HIS A 557 -7.48 24.91 -26.73
CA HIS A 557 -7.68 24.98 -25.29
C HIS A 557 -9.10 25.47 -24.92
N PRO A 558 -9.67 25.04 -23.77
CA PRO A 558 -10.94 25.56 -23.28
C PRO A 558 -10.92 27.10 -23.16
N PRO A 559 -12.00 27.81 -23.54
CA PRO A 559 -12.10 29.26 -23.39
C PRO A 559 -12.21 29.64 -21.91
N PRO A 560 -11.68 30.82 -21.49
CA PRO A 560 -11.74 31.25 -20.11
C PRO A 560 -13.14 31.65 -19.69
N VAL A 561 -13.39 31.68 -18.36
CA VAL A 561 -14.62 32.25 -17.79
C VAL A 561 -14.30 33.63 -17.24
N LEU A 562 -15.08 34.62 -17.69
CA LEU A 562 -15.05 36.00 -17.19
C LEU A 562 -16.13 36.19 -16.13
N VAL A 563 -15.73 36.69 -14.96
CA VAL A 563 -16.62 37.14 -13.88
C VAL A 563 -16.53 38.67 -13.80
N PRO A 564 -17.49 39.41 -14.36
CA PRO A 564 -17.56 40.88 -14.23
C PRO A 564 -17.78 41.28 -12.76
N PRO A 565 -17.36 42.46 -12.30
CA PRO A 565 -17.61 42.95 -10.95
C PRO A 565 -19.09 42.94 -10.54
N ASP A 566 -19.96 43.27 -11.47
CA ASP A 566 -21.39 43.48 -11.23
C ASP A 566 -22.27 42.55 -12.08
N GLY A 567 -21.74 41.39 -12.53
CA GLY A 567 -22.45 40.48 -13.43
C GLY A 567 -22.21 39.00 -13.14
N PRO A 568 -23.00 38.12 -13.74
CA PRO A 568 -22.80 36.69 -13.61
C PRO A 568 -21.55 36.22 -14.39
N PRO A 569 -20.95 35.11 -13.99
CA PRO A 569 -19.89 34.46 -14.75
C PRO A 569 -20.37 34.08 -16.15
N GLN A 570 -19.56 34.39 -17.15
CA GLN A 570 -19.85 34.12 -18.55
C GLN A 570 -18.62 33.53 -19.24
N GLN A 571 -18.86 32.61 -20.16
CA GLN A 571 -17.77 32.07 -20.97
C GLN A 571 -17.38 33.13 -22.02
N VAL A 572 -16.06 33.29 -22.21
CA VAL A 572 -15.58 34.23 -23.23
C VAL A 572 -15.68 33.56 -24.61
N GLU A 573 -16.36 34.20 -25.54
CA GLU A 573 -16.40 33.75 -26.94
C GLU A 573 -15.08 34.07 -27.62
N LEU A 574 -14.34 33.06 -27.99
CA LEU A 574 -13.03 33.13 -28.67
C LEU A 574 -13.05 32.30 -29.95
N PRO A 575 -12.41 32.77 -31.03
CA PRO A 575 -12.14 31.94 -32.19
C PRO A 575 -11.50 30.60 -31.76
N SER A 576 -11.93 29.51 -32.39
CA SER A 576 -11.37 28.20 -32.10
C SER A 576 -10.19 27.93 -33.03
N GLY A 577 -8.95 28.03 -32.51
CA GLY A 577 -7.75 27.56 -33.21
C GLY A 577 -7.56 26.05 -33.08
N PRO A 578 -6.81 25.40 -33.97
CA PRO A 578 -6.43 24.01 -33.84
C PRO A 578 -5.47 23.83 -32.63
N PRO A 579 -5.32 22.62 -32.07
CA PRO A 579 -4.24 22.32 -31.12
C PRO A 579 -2.86 22.61 -31.76
N LEU A 580 -1.88 22.95 -30.95
CA LEU A 580 -0.47 23.11 -31.35
C LEU A 580 0.09 21.77 -31.83
N GLY A 581 0.89 21.81 -32.89
CA GLY A 581 1.51 20.64 -33.51
C GLY A 581 0.79 20.15 -34.78
N VAL A 582 -0.39 20.71 -35.11
CA VAL A 582 -1.09 20.41 -36.36
C VAL A 582 -0.39 21.07 -37.53
N GLY A 583 0.14 22.29 -37.37
CA GLY A 583 0.89 23.04 -38.35
C GLY A 583 0.02 23.68 -39.45
N GLY A 584 0.45 24.83 -39.95
CA GLY A 584 -0.04 25.45 -41.15
C GLY A 584 -1.41 26.09 -41.10
N LEU A 585 -2.04 26.20 -39.93
CA LEU A 585 -3.32 26.87 -39.73
C LEU A 585 -3.12 28.18 -38.94
N PRO A 586 -3.80 29.31 -39.34
CA PRO A 586 -3.66 30.56 -38.62
C PRO A 586 -4.43 30.52 -37.28
N PHE A 587 -3.90 31.26 -36.31
CA PHE A 587 -4.60 31.57 -35.07
C PHE A 587 -5.22 32.98 -35.20
N GLU A 588 -6.31 33.19 -34.48
CA GLU A 588 -7.01 34.47 -34.43
C GLU A 588 -7.09 34.95 -33.00
N SER A 589 -6.85 36.24 -32.79
CA SER A 589 -7.01 36.89 -31.50
C SER A 589 -8.36 37.61 -31.38
N ALA A 590 -8.86 37.64 -30.14
CA ALA A 590 -10.03 38.46 -29.78
C ALA A 590 -9.62 39.52 -28.77
N GLU A 591 -10.31 40.65 -28.77
CA GLU A 591 -10.09 41.76 -27.83
C GLU A 591 -11.34 41.94 -26.95
N LEU A 592 -11.08 42.12 -25.65
CA LEU A 592 -12.09 42.35 -24.61
C LEU A 592 -11.75 43.60 -23.84
N GLU A 593 -12.73 44.47 -23.60
CA GLU A 593 -12.59 45.51 -22.60
C GLU A 593 -13.03 45.02 -21.24
N LEU A 594 -12.10 44.99 -20.28
CA LEU A 594 -12.31 44.46 -18.93
C LEU A 594 -12.42 45.60 -17.92
N ARG A 595 -13.50 45.57 -17.14
CA ARG A 595 -13.62 46.50 -16.01
C ARG A 595 -12.65 46.12 -14.91
N GLU A 596 -12.19 47.11 -14.15
CA GLU A 596 -11.41 46.87 -12.96
C GLU A 596 -12.16 45.98 -11.95
N GLY A 597 -11.49 44.96 -11.38
CA GLY A 597 -12.10 43.98 -10.50
C GLY A 597 -12.72 42.74 -11.23
N SER A 598 -12.72 42.70 -12.56
CA SER A 598 -13.12 41.53 -13.30
C SER A 598 -12.18 40.37 -13.01
N VAL A 599 -12.71 39.14 -12.87
CA VAL A 599 -11.89 37.94 -12.67
C VAL A 599 -11.94 37.10 -13.93
N LEU A 600 -10.77 36.77 -14.48
CA LEU A 600 -10.60 35.78 -15.53
C LEU A 600 -10.19 34.45 -14.91
N SER A 601 -10.88 33.36 -15.26
CA SER A 601 -10.55 32.00 -14.85
C SER A 601 -10.03 31.23 -16.06
N PHE A 602 -8.77 30.85 -15.99
CA PHE A 602 -8.09 29.95 -16.94
C PHE A 602 -8.01 28.58 -16.31
N TYR A 603 -8.26 27.52 -17.07
CA TYR A 603 -8.29 26.16 -16.52
C TYR A 603 -8.04 25.14 -17.63
N THR A 604 -7.48 24.00 -17.26
CA THR A 604 -7.34 22.83 -18.15
C THR A 604 -8.57 21.96 -18.09
N ASP A 605 -8.75 21.11 -19.10
CA ASP A 605 -9.92 20.25 -19.26
C ASP A 605 -10.12 19.27 -18.11
N GLY A 606 -9.03 18.77 -17.47
CA GLY A 606 -9.10 17.91 -16.30
C GLY A 606 -9.87 18.48 -15.11
N LEU A 607 -10.09 19.82 -15.07
CA LEU A 607 -10.95 20.43 -14.06
C LEU A 607 -12.44 20.21 -14.36
N VAL A 608 -12.84 20.27 -15.62
CA VAL A 608 -14.25 20.27 -16.03
C VAL A 608 -14.70 18.92 -16.56
N GLU A 609 -13.78 18.08 -17.06
CA GLU A 609 -14.05 16.76 -17.60
C GLU A 609 -13.71 15.64 -16.61
N SER A 610 -14.56 14.62 -16.58
CA SER A 610 -14.29 13.39 -15.82
C SER A 610 -15.03 12.22 -16.44
N ARG A 611 -14.80 10.99 -15.97
CA ARG A 611 -15.51 9.79 -16.44
C ARG A 611 -17.02 9.85 -16.24
N GLU A 612 -17.50 10.66 -15.30
CA GLU A 612 -18.89 10.75 -14.87
C GLU A 612 -19.54 12.08 -15.30
N ARG A 613 -18.76 13.02 -15.85
CA ARG A 613 -19.19 14.39 -16.17
C ARG A 613 -18.58 14.86 -17.48
N ASP A 614 -19.41 15.30 -18.40
CA ASP A 614 -18.99 15.92 -19.66
C ASP A 614 -18.52 17.39 -19.45
N ALA A 615 -17.85 17.94 -20.45
CA ALA A 615 -17.30 19.28 -20.42
C ALA A 615 -18.38 20.36 -20.17
N ASP A 616 -19.57 20.23 -20.74
CA ASP A 616 -20.64 21.23 -20.63
C ASP A 616 -21.19 21.31 -19.18
N ALA A 617 -21.41 20.13 -18.56
CA ALA A 617 -21.85 20.06 -17.17
C ALA A 617 -20.76 20.58 -16.23
N GLY A 618 -19.48 20.29 -16.51
CA GLY A 618 -18.34 20.78 -15.74
C GLY A 618 -18.19 22.29 -15.83
N GLN A 619 -18.33 22.87 -17.00
CA GLN A 619 -18.31 24.32 -17.21
C GLN A 619 -19.47 25.02 -16.50
N ALA A 620 -20.66 24.40 -16.48
CA ALA A 620 -21.78 24.93 -15.72
C ALA A 620 -21.49 25.00 -14.21
N LEU A 621 -20.94 23.93 -13.63
CA LEU A 621 -20.51 23.90 -12.23
C LEU A 621 -19.40 24.90 -11.93
N LEU A 622 -18.43 25.06 -12.83
CA LEU A 622 -17.37 26.06 -12.72
C LEU A 622 -17.96 27.48 -12.63
N ARG A 623 -18.89 27.82 -13.53
CA ARG A 623 -19.58 29.12 -13.49
C ARG A 623 -20.36 29.32 -12.18
N GLU A 624 -21.06 28.30 -11.73
CA GLU A 624 -21.77 28.33 -10.44
C GLU A 624 -20.81 28.57 -9.27
N ALA A 625 -19.69 27.84 -9.22
CA ALA A 625 -18.68 27.99 -8.18
C ALA A 625 -18.01 29.38 -8.20
N LEU A 626 -17.79 29.95 -9.38
CA LEU A 626 -17.24 31.30 -9.55
C LEU A 626 -18.23 32.43 -9.21
N ALA A 627 -19.54 32.21 -9.32
CA ALA A 627 -20.57 33.19 -9.02
C ALA A 627 -20.66 33.56 -7.53
N ALA A 628 -20.25 32.62 -6.64
CA ALA A 628 -20.36 32.85 -5.22
C ALA A 628 -19.27 33.85 -4.73
N PRO A 629 -19.60 34.81 -3.83
CA PRO A 629 -18.62 35.75 -3.28
C PRO A 629 -17.56 34.99 -2.43
N ALA A 630 -16.33 35.48 -2.44
CA ALA A 630 -15.25 34.96 -1.61
C ALA A 630 -14.38 36.09 -1.09
N GLU A 631 -13.74 35.85 0.05
CA GLU A 631 -12.87 36.84 0.72
C GLU A 631 -11.57 37.07 -0.07
N SER A 632 -11.10 36.07 -0.81
CA SER A 632 -9.88 36.16 -1.60
C SER A 632 -9.96 35.28 -2.86
N LEU A 633 -9.02 35.48 -3.79
CA LEU A 633 -8.87 34.60 -4.97
C LEU A 633 -8.48 33.18 -4.57
N ASP A 634 -7.65 33.02 -3.51
CA ASP A 634 -7.29 31.70 -2.98
C ASP A 634 -8.51 30.94 -2.48
N ALA A 635 -9.38 31.59 -1.72
CA ALA A 635 -10.64 30.99 -1.27
C ALA A 635 -11.57 30.63 -2.44
N THR A 636 -11.52 31.42 -3.53
CA THR A 636 -12.26 31.10 -4.77
C THR A 636 -11.69 29.86 -5.44
N CYS A 637 -10.36 29.76 -5.55
CA CYS A 637 -9.70 28.55 -6.09
C CYS A 637 -10.10 27.30 -5.29
N ASP A 638 -10.01 27.35 -3.97
CA ASP A 638 -10.33 26.22 -3.11
C ASP A 638 -11.79 25.80 -3.23
N ARG A 639 -12.71 26.77 -3.32
CA ARG A 639 -14.13 26.49 -3.55
C ARG A 639 -14.38 25.84 -4.90
N VAL A 640 -13.75 26.33 -5.98
CA VAL A 640 -13.85 25.74 -7.33
C VAL A 640 -13.39 24.28 -7.30
N LEU A 641 -12.24 24.01 -6.69
CA LEU A 641 -11.73 22.66 -6.59
C LEU A 641 -12.65 21.75 -5.77
N ASN A 642 -13.16 22.22 -4.64
CA ASN A 642 -14.08 21.42 -3.80
C ASN A 642 -15.41 21.13 -4.52
N ALA A 643 -15.89 22.04 -5.35
CA ALA A 643 -17.13 21.87 -6.11
C ALA A 643 -16.98 20.88 -7.28
N LEU A 644 -15.85 20.95 -8.00
CA LEU A 644 -15.63 20.12 -9.19
C LEU A 644 -14.90 18.80 -8.87
N LEU A 645 -14.11 18.74 -7.80
CA LEU A 645 -13.33 17.58 -7.39
C LEU A 645 -13.58 17.22 -5.90
N PRO A 646 -14.78 16.83 -5.53
CA PRO A 646 -15.16 16.59 -4.14
C PRO A 646 -14.38 15.44 -3.47
N SER A 647 -13.83 14.51 -4.25
CA SER A 647 -12.96 13.43 -3.77
C SER A 647 -11.51 13.88 -3.50
N GLY A 648 -11.14 15.12 -3.84
CA GLY A 648 -9.78 15.61 -3.76
C GLY A 648 -8.80 14.96 -4.74
N SER A 649 -9.27 14.08 -5.64
CA SER A 649 -8.45 13.42 -6.66
C SER A 649 -9.01 13.70 -8.05
N ALA A 650 -8.13 14.02 -8.99
CA ALA A 650 -8.46 14.25 -10.39
C ALA A 650 -8.11 13.03 -11.26
N ALA A 651 -8.87 12.80 -12.30
CA ALA A 651 -8.62 11.72 -13.27
C ALA A 651 -7.47 12.10 -14.22
N ASP A 652 -7.34 13.39 -14.51
CA ASP A 652 -6.27 14.02 -15.27
C ASP A 652 -5.66 15.16 -14.47
N ASP A 653 -4.58 15.76 -14.97
CA ASP A 653 -3.97 16.91 -14.35
C ASP A 653 -4.93 18.10 -14.36
N VAL A 654 -4.80 18.97 -13.38
CA VAL A 654 -5.64 20.16 -13.24
C VAL A 654 -4.77 21.38 -12.97
N ALA A 655 -4.82 22.33 -13.86
CA ALA A 655 -4.31 23.67 -13.66
C ALA A 655 -5.48 24.67 -13.61
N LEU A 656 -5.51 25.49 -12.57
CA LEU A 656 -6.46 26.59 -12.39
C LEU A 656 -5.69 27.88 -12.09
N LEU A 657 -5.89 28.92 -12.90
CA LEU A 657 -5.35 30.26 -12.69
C LEU A 657 -6.50 31.26 -12.67
N LEU A 658 -6.66 31.97 -11.57
CA LEU A 658 -7.58 33.09 -11.43
C LEU A 658 -6.79 34.38 -11.45
N ALA A 659 -7.22 35.33 -12.28
CA ALA A 659 -6.61 36.65 -12.39
C ALA A 659 -7.67 37.73 -12.23
N ARG A 660 -7.57 38.59 -11.18
CA ARG A 660 -8.44 39.75 -10.97
C ARG A 660 -7.77 40.97 -11.55
N THR A 661 -8.43 41.62 -12.50
CA THR A 661 -7.92 42.81 -13.18
C THR A 661 -7.84 44.02 -12.22
N ARG A 662 -6.75 44.74 -12.32
CA ARG A 662 -6.54 46.06 -11.71
C ARG A 662 -6.48 47.10 -12.83
N GLY A 663 -7.00 48.30 -12.59
CA GLY A 663 -6.82 49.48 -13.43
C GLY A 663 -5.72 50.35 -12.89
N LEU A 664 -4.92 50.96 -13.74
CA LEU A 664 -4.03 52.00 -13.33
C LEU A 664 -4.81 53.33 -13.15
N PRO A 665 -4.70 54.01 -12.01
CA PRO A 665 -5.33 55.31 -11.80
C PRO A 665 -4.88 56.29 -12.88
N ALA A 666 -5.82 57.09 -13.38
CA ALA A 666 -5.50 58.08 -14.40
C ALA A 666 -4.40 59.07 -13.96
N GLY A 667 -4.23 59.28 -12.66
CA GLY A 667 -3.16 60.12 -12.12
C GLY A 667 -1.73 59.48 -12.19
N GLN A 668 -1.62 58.19 -12.54
CA GLN A 668 -0.34 57.47 -12.72
C GLN A 668 0.09 57.36 -14.20
N VAL A 669 -0.69 57.96 -15.10
CA VAL A 669 -0.40 57.91 -16.56
C VAL A 669 -0.45 59.35 -17.08
N ALA A 670 0.57 59.77 -17.81
CA ALA A 670 0.63 61.03 -18.51
C ALA A 670 0.98 60.79 -20.00
N THR A 671 0.29 61.43 -20.88
CA THR A 671 0.44 61.25 -22.36
C THR A 671 0.52 62.57 -23.08
N TRP A 672 1.44 62.64 -24.04
CA TRP A 672 1.61 63.82 -24.89
C TRP A 672 1.76 63.41 -26.34
N ASP A 673 1.03 64.06 -27.23
CA ASP A 673 1.25 63.95 -28.67
C ASP A 673 2.35 64.95 -29.07
N ILE A 674 3.39 64.44 -29.73
CA ILE A 674 4.60 65.23 -30.06
C ILE A 674 4.65 65.41 -31.57
N PRO A 675 4.62 66.67 -32.06
CA PRO A 675 4.92 66.92 -33.47
C PRO A 675 6.32 66.53 -33.84
N ALA A 676 6.52 66.10 -35.08
CA ALA A 676 7.85 65.69 -35.63
C ALA A 676 8.76 66.89 -35.85
N ASP A 677 9.04 67.66 -34.79
CA ASP A 677 9.93 68.85 -34.77
C ASP A 677 10.99 68.73 -33.72
N PRO A 678 12.28 68.71 -34.11
CA PRO A 678 13.38 68.58 -33.16
C PRO A 678 13.45 69.72 -32.12
N SER A 679 12.90 70.89 -32.41
CA SER A 679 12.84 72.01 -31.45
C SER A 679 11.97 71.75 -30.22
N LEU A 680 11.08 70.76 -30.30
CA LEU A 680 10.16 70.40 -29.24
C LEU A 680 10.76 69.42 -28.19
N VAL A 681 11.93 68.89 -28.45
CA VAL A 681 12.59 67.96 -27.46
C VAL A 681 12.84 68.70 -26.13
N ALA A 682 13.30 69.96 -26.16
CA ALA A 682 13.55 70.67 -24.93
C ALA A 682 12.26 71.07 -24.14
N PRO A 683 11.17 71.50 -24.80
CA PRO A 683 9.87 71.65 -24.16
C PRO A 683 9.33 70.34 -23.55
N VAL A 684 9.44 69.26 -24.28
CA VAL A 684 9.00 67.92 -23.78
C VAL A 684 9.76 67.48 -22.53
N ARG A 685 11.05 67.69 -22.46
CA ARG A 685 11.87 67.43 -21.24
C ARG A 685 11.31 68.21 -20.05
N LYS A 686 10.99 69.45 -20.23
CA LYS A 686 10.46 70.32 -19.17
C LYS A 686 9.06 69.80 -18.72
N GLN A 687 8.19 69.41 -19.64
CA GLN A 687 6.88 68.83 -19.29
C GLN A 687 7.04 67.51 -18.48
N VAL A 688 8.00 66.66 -18.83
CA VAL A 688 8.33 65.47 -18.10
C VAL A 688 8.77 65.76 -16.67
N VAL A 689 9.69 66.71 -16.50
CA VAL A 689 10.15 67.11 -15.14
C VAL A 689 9.03 67.68 -14.30
N GLU A 690 8.16 68.52 -14.91
CA GLU A 690 6.98 69.07 -14.25
C GLU A 690 6.00 67.95 -13.82
N GLN A 691 5.78 66.94 -14.67
CA GLN A 691 4.95 65.79 -14.35
C GLN A 691 5.52 64.92 -13.26
N LEU A 692 6.82 64.65 -13.29
CA LEU A 692 7.49 63.87 -12.23
C LEU A 692 7.49 64.62 -10.90
N SER A 693 7.62 65.95 -10.94
CA SER A 693 7.45 66.79 -9.75
C SER A 693 6.03 66.67 -9.18
N ALA A 694 5.01 66.68 -10.04
CA ALA A 694 3.60 66.49 -9.63
C ALA A 694 3.33 65.12 -9.01
N TRP A 695 4.07 64.11 -9.42
CA TRP A 695 4.02 62.74 -8.90
C TRP A 695 4.95 62.54 -7.68
N ALA A 696 5.69 63.55 -7.25
CA ALA A 696 6.71 63.47 -6.19
C ALA A 696 7.88 62.51 -6.51
N LEU A 697 8.18 62.27 -7.83
CA LEU A 697 9.23 61.39 -8.33
C LEU A 697 10.48 62.19 -8.78
N LEU A 698 10.87 63.22 -8.03
CA LEU A 698 11.97 64.14 -8.40
C LEU A 698 13.33 63.43 -8.53
N GLU A 699 13.57 62.41 -7.78
CA GLU A 699 14.81 61.64 -7.84
C GLU A 699 15.03 60.93 -9.19
N ALA A 700 13.96 60.49 -9.83
CA ALA A 700 14.00 59.87 -11.17
C ALA A 700 14.14 60.93 -12.29
N SER A 701 13.93 62.23 -12.00
CA SER A 701 13.79 63.31 -13.03
C SER A 701 15.00 63.37 -13.95
N PHE A 702 16.21 63.33 -13.42
CA PHE A 702 17.43 63.49 -14.25
C PHE A 702 17.56 62.31 -15.23
N THR A 703 17.37 61.10 -14.78
CA THR A 703 17.47 59.89 -15.61
C THR A 703 16.33 59.81 -16.63
N ALA A 704 15.09 60.08 -16.19
CA ALA A 704 13.92 60.13 -17.05
C ALA A 704 14.00 61.19 -18.15
N GLU A 705 14.53 62.40 -17.81
CA GLU A 705 14.75 63.48 -18.76
C GLU A 705 15.73 63.04 -19.90
N LEU A 706 16.83 62.36 -19.54
CA LEU A 706 17.79 61.87 -20.51
C LEU A 706 17.18 60.77 -21.37
N VAL A 707 16.53 59.78 -20.76
CA VAL A 707 15.87 58.67 -21.46
C VAL A 707 14.81 59.21 -22.42
N VAL A 708 13.90 60.07 -21.98
CA VAL A 708 12.87 60.64 -22.84
C VAL A 708 13.47 61.49 -23.96
N SER A 709 14.50 62.30 -23.66
CA SER A 709 15.20 63.04 -24.71
C SER A 709 15.73 62.17 -25.82
N GLU A 710 16.36 61.04 -25.49
CA GLU A 710 16.90 60.14 -26.48
C GLU A 710 15.79 59.38 -27.27
N LEU A 711 14.73 58.89 -26.54
CA LEU A 711 13.65 58.20 -27.17
C LEU A 711 12.82 59.09 -28.12
N VAL A 712 12.49 60.33 -27.70
CA VAL A 712 11.77 61.30 -28.53
C VAL A 712 12.62 61.78 -29.70
N THR A 713 13.91 62.06 -29.49
CA THR A 713 14.83 62.38 -30.58
C THR A 713 14.88 61.29 -31.64
N ASN A 714 14.97 60.04 -31.20
CA ASN A 714 14.98 58.91 -32.13
C ASN A 714 13.65 58.76 -32.89
N ALA A 715 12.51 58.96 -32.22
CA ALA A 715 11.22 58.93 -32.90
C ALA A 715 11.05 60.04 -33.94
N ILE A 716 11.51 61.28 -33.63
CA ILE A 716 11.48 62.40 -34.54
C ILE A 716 12.43 62.17 -35.78
N ARG A 717 13.61 61.55 -35.53
CA ARG A 717 14.59 61.34 -36.60
C ARG A 717 14.35 60.15 -37.47
N TYR A 718 13.83 59.04 -36.88
CA TYR A 718 13.77 57.72 -37.53
C TYR A 718 12.37 57.11 -37.52
N GLY A 719 11.41 57.74 -36.77
CA GLY A 719 10.04 57.30 -36.71
C GLY A 719 9.16 58.06 -37.73
N SER A 720 7.84 57.81 -37.64
CA SER A 720 6.82 58.48 -38.45
C SER A 720 5.69 58.99 -37.56
N PRO A 721 5.10 60.19 -37.83
CA PRO A 721 4.01 60.74 -37.03
C PRO A 721 2.72 59.92 -37.25
N PRO A 722 1.82 59.92 -36.22
CA PRO A 722 1.90 60.65 -34.97
C PRO A 722 2.91 60.01 -34.00
N ILE A 723 3.67 60.89 -33.28
CA ILE A 723 4.57 60.50 -32.22
C ILE A 723 3.88 60.76 -30.89
N ARG A 724 3.88 59.80 -30.02
CA ARG A 724 3.26 59.92 -28.68
C ARG A 724 4.24 59.49 -27.62
N LEU A 725 4.44 60.38 -26.61
CA LEU A 725 5.15 60.06 -25.38
C LEU A 725 4.12 59.68 -24.32
N ARG A 726 4.38 58.59 -23.58
CA ARG A 726 3.60 58.15 -22.44
C ARG A 726 4.54 57.88 -21.26
N LEU A 727 4.21 58.44 -20.10
CA LEU A 727 4.84 58.07 -18.82
C LEU A 727 3.82 57.31 -17.99
N ILE A 728 4.26 56.20 -17.41
CA ILE A 728 3.47 55.34 -16.53
C ILE A 728 4.29 55.11 -15.27
N HIS A 729 3.71 55.19 -14.09
CA HIS A 729 4.41 54.79 -12.90
C HIS A 729 3.53 53.96 -11.94
N ASP A 730 4.18 53.10 -11.18
CA ASP A 730 3.64 52.51 -9.97
C ASP A 730 4.52 52.89 -8.78
N THR A 731 4.46 52.11 -7.68
CA THR A 731 5.29 52.35 -6.49
C THR A 731 6.77 52.01 -6.68
N ALA A 732 7.12 51.16 -7.61
CA ALA A 732 8.47 50.62 -7.80
C ALA A 732 9.13 51.02 -9.13
N THR A 733 8.34 51.41 -10.14
CA THR A 733 8.83 51.53 -11.52
C THR A 733 8.24 52.77 -12.20
N LEU A 734 9.04 53.52 -12.94
CA LEU A 734 8.65 54.52 -13.89
C LEU A 734 8.95 54.02 -15.31
N ILE A 735 7.95 54.01 -16.17
CA ILE A 735 8.07 53.62 -17.57
C ILE A 735 7.96 54.81 -18.47
N CYS A 736 8.92 54.96 -19.39
CA CYS A 736 8.94 55.97 -20.45
C CYS A 736 8.70 55.26 -21.78
N GLU A 737 7.62 55.54 -22.49
CA GLU A 737 7.27 54.95 -23.77
C GLU A 737 7.16 56.06 -24.86
N VAL A 738 7.73 55.79 -26.01
CA VAL A 738 7.56 56.62 -27.19
C VAL A 738 7.05 55.79 -28.35
N SER A 739 5.84 56.05 -28.83
CA SER A 739 5.22 55.37 -29.95
C SER A 739 5.33 56.20 -31.23
N ASP A 740 5.54 55.55 -32.38
CA ASP A 740 5.50 56.14 -33.71
C ASP A 740 4.96 55.13 -34.72
N THR A 741 4.55 55.58 -35.90
CA THR A 741 3.91 54.70 -36.93
C THR A 741 4.92 54.00 -37.86
N SER A 742 6.19 54.05 -37.59
CA SER A 742 7.21 53.34 -38.34
C SER A 742 7.38 51.93 -37.88
N HIS A 743 7.46 50.96 -38.77
CA HIS A 743 7.75 49.54 -38.49
C HIS A 743 9.24 49.19 -38.48
N THR A 744 10.15 50.20 -38.57
CA THR A 744 11.59 49.95 -38.56
C THR A 744 12.08 49.63 -37.16
N ALA A 745 12.61 48.46 -36.94
CA ALA A 745 13.16 48.04 -35.65
C ALA A 745 14.40 48.89 -35.27
N PRO A 746 14.51 49.35 -34.01
CA PRO A 746 15.71 50.03 -33.57
C PRO A 746 16.88 49.04 -33.44
N HIS A 747 18.06 49.43 -33.95
CA HIS A 747 19.26 48.62 -33.82
C HIS A 747 20.28 49.31 -32.91
N LEU A 748 20.74 48.60 -31.87
CA LEU A 748 21.93 48.98 -31.10
C LEU A 748 23.17 48.97 -32.02
N ARG A 749 23.74 50.12 -32.28
CA ARG A 749 25.04 50.22 -32.96
C ARG A 749 26.12 50.55 -31.93
N ARG A 750 27.23 49.86 -31.98
CA ARG A 750 28.45 50.29 -31.34
C ARG A 750 28.96 51.55 -32.11
N ALA A 751 28.68 52.74 -31.58
CA ALA A 751 29.22 53.95 -32.14
C ALA A 751 30.73 53.92 -32.03
N LYS A 752 31.43 54.27 -33.11
CA LYS A 752 32.89 54.51 -33.08
C LYS A 752 33.14 55.80 -32.33
N THR A 753 34.35 56.00 -31.78
CA THR A 753 34.72 57.13 -30.91
C THR A 753 34.45 58.53 -31.50
N TRP A 754 34.27 58.64 -32.82
CA TRP A 754 34.02 59.89 -33.61
C TRP A 754 32.59 60.03 -34.19
N ASP A 755 31.72 59.08 -33.92
CA ASP A 755 30.34 59.17 -34.40
C ASP A 755 29.55 60.12 -33.46
N GLU A 756 29.03 61.25 -34.02
CA GLU A 756 28.11 62.16 -33.29
C GLU A 756 26.72 61.61 -33.12
N GLY A 757 26.42 60.43 -33.69
CA GLY A 757 25.14 59.74 -33.58
C GLY A 757 25.26 58.24 -33.23
N GLY A 758 24.23 57.64 -32.62
CA GLY A 758 24.17 56.19 -32.34
C GLY A 758 24.51 55.78 -30.91
N ARG A 759 24.68 56.75 -30.00
CA ARG A 759 24.91 56.47 -28.56
C ARG A 759 23.63 56.50 -27.71
N GLY A 760 22.53 57.02 -28.27
CA GLY A 760 21.29 57.25 -27.50
C GLY A 760 20.71 56.00 -26.88
N LEU A 761 20.50 54.93 -27.66
CA LEU A 761 19.96 53.67 -27.16
C LEU A 761 20.94 52.94 -26.22
N LEU A 762 22.27 53.13 -26.42
CA LEU A 762 23.27 52.58 -25.48
C LEU A 762 23.16 53.31 -24.12
N LEU A 763 22.95 54.60 -24.13
CA LEU A 763 22.72 55.37 -22.92
C LEU A 763 21.44 54.98 -22.22
N VAL A 764 20.36 54.79 -22.97
CA VAL A 764 19.09 54.23 -22.42
C VAL A 764 19.33 52.90 -21.77
N ALA A 765 20.03 51.95 -22.45
CA ALA A 765 20.36 50.63 -21.90
C ALA A 765 21.20 50.66 -20.62
N GLN A 766 22.04 51.71 -20.43
CA GLN A 766 22.89 51.85 -19.25
C GLN A 766 22.15 52.54 -18.07
N LEU A 767 21.16 53.34 -18.36
CA LEU A 767 20.42 54.11 -17.36
C LEU A 767 19.12 53.44 -16.89
N THR A 768 18.70 52.35 -17.52
CA THR A 768 17.43 51.72 -17.28
C THR A 768 17.58 50.28 -16.81
N GLN A 769 16.64 49.79 -16.04
CA GLN A 769 16.62 48.38 -15.62
C GLN A 769 16.32 47.48 -16.80
N ARG A 770 15.34 47.88 -17.64
CA ARG A 770 14.92 47.17 -18.86
C ARG A 770 14.58 48.21 -19.93
N TRP A 771 14.79 47.91 -21.17
CA TRP A 771 14.31 48.65 -22.29
C TRP A 771 14.03 47.72 -23.46
N GLY A 772 13.21 48.13 -24.40
CA GLY A 772 12.89 47.35 -25.57
C GLY A 772 12.05 48.07 -26.59
N SER A 773 11.63 47.36 -27.61
CA SER A 773 10.66 47.81 -28.58
C SER A 773 9.57 46.78 -28.77
N ARG A 774 8.34 47.22 -28.86
CA ARG A 774 7.22 46.39 -29.27
C ARG A 774 6.63 46.93 -30.57
N HIS A 775 6.19 46.02 -31.42
CA HIS A 775 5.47 46.34 -32.65
C HIS A 775 3.95 46.25 -32.38
N THR A 776 3.24 47.19 -33.00
CA THR A 776 1.78 47.20 -32.99
C THR A 776 1.29 47.27 -34.44
N THR A 777 -0.01 47.02 -34.67
CA THR A 777 -0.61 47.16 -35.98
C THR A 777 -0.44 48.59 -36.57
N GLU A 778 -0.28 49.59 -35.72
CA GLU A 778 -0.17 51.01 -36.07
C GLU A 778 1.29 51.47 -36.18
N GLY A 779 2.30 50.70 -35.77
CA GLY A 779 3.70 51.10 -35.76
C GLY A 779 4.53 50.40 -34.67
N LYS A 780 5.37 51.19 -33.99
CA LYS A 780 6.17 50.65 -32.89
C LYS A 780 6.17 51.53 -31.65
N THR A 781 6.40 50.93 -30.49
CA THR A 781 6.66 51.63 -29.24
C THR A 781 8.06 51.25 -28.72
N ILE A 782 8.92 52.24 -28.48
CA ILE A 782 10.16 52.04 -27.74
C ILE A 782 9.91 52.42 -26.30
N TRP A 783 10.29 51.55 -25.38
CA TRP A 783 10.04 51.70 -23.97
C TRP A 783 11.28 51.52 -23.12
N ALA A 784 11.28 52.15 -21.95
CA ALA A 784 12.37 52.07 -20.98
C ALA A 784 11.81 52.10 -19.56
N GLU A 785 12.26 51.18 -18.70
CA GLU A 785 11.84 51.01 -17.30
C GLU A 785 12.92 51.52 -16.34
N LEU A 786 12.58 52.44 -15.46
CA LEU A 786 13.42 53.01 -14.45
C LEU A 786 12.95 52.55 -13.08
N GLY A 787 13.83 51.93 -12.28
CA GLY A 787 13.53 51.62 -10.90
C GLY A 787 13.38 52.91 -10.08
N LEU A 788 12.28 53.04 -9.34
CA LEU A 788 12.12 54.02 -8.30
C LEU A 788 12.76 53.45 -7.05
N LEU A 789 13.68 54.20 -6.44
CA LEU A 789 14.31 53.77 -5.19
C LEU A 789 13.22 53.80 -4.10
N ASP A 790 13.05 52.67 -3.42
CA ASP A 790 12.29 52.60 -2.19
C ASP A 790 12.98 53.53 -1.19
N GLU A 791 12.27 54.58 -0.69
CA GLU A 791 12.70 55.23 0.56
C GLU A 791 12.70 54.16 1.66
N ALA A 792 13.90 53.75 2.13
CA ALA A 792 14.15 52.77 3.15
C ALA A 792 13.58 53.15 4.52
#